data_dd907188c0d35d67c6d8c035b53f6b15
#
_entry.id   dd907188c0d35d67c6d8c035b53f6b15
#
_cell.length_a   1.000
_cell.length_b   1.000
_cell.length_c   1.000
_cell.angle_alpha   90.00
_cell.angle_beta   90.00
_cell.angle_gamma   90.00
#
_symmetry.space_group_name_H-M   'P 1'
#
loop_
_entity.id
_entity.type
_entity.pdbx_description
1 polymer ?
#
loop_
_entity_poly.entity_id
_entity_poly.type
_entity_poly.pdbx_seq_one_letter_code
_entity_poly.pdbx_strand_id
1 'polypeptide(L)'
;MLVGDWDVYFARGSTALPGFEGWRRMGFAHFAGPDSSLTGSIRRRTGEPILVVTHVVARRDSVRLSGDGNLTIDAAWRGDTLAGTMLADGKPAGQRIRLVRRTTPFVAEQPYALWPGAVSDSQYAVTEDTLVFMRTRDGARLASYIARPVGNGPFGVVLQRTPYTRILHTAGHYWASRGYIFVAQHVRGRDVSDGTVFGDYDTDVRDGYDAVEWAARLPNANGRVGMIGHSDEGRLAWYAAVSAPPHLAAIAPSAATGDPWRIVPYEDMVFSPINVAWACLMRARTLQDISELDIGAALAHLPLTDLPQRLGCGDVPLWNRWIAHPTLDTYWRAHAVTTKIARVKAPVLQISGWYDDSRGPIDYTNALSAVRGHPFIRLVMGPGAHKGIDYVAGEFGAQSRVETRRLQLRWFDRYLMGKDNGVDRELPVDVFVFGDNIWRKEAAWPLARTTPVKWYLASGGRANTSAGDGVLDTIAPSGSAADTFSYDPANPTPFLIDSRELETSLNEDFTALNASRHDALVFTSKLLTKPIEVTGQMSAALWAASDARDTDWIVMLLDVFPDGHAERVQDGIARARFRLGFDREAVLVSGNVERYDIDLWFTSRVFEPGHRIRVSVSSALFPKYDRNLNTGGNNERDSTFVVAHQRLVHDPAHPSHVVLPVIPR
;
A
#
# COMPACT_ATOMS: atom_id res chain seq x y z
N MET A 1 -24.47 32.15 0.57
CA MET A 1 -24.64 30.74 1.01
C MET A 1 -23.36 29.89 0.93
N LEU A 2 -22.45 30.14 0.00
CA LEU A 2 -21.18 29.39 -0.13
C LEU A 2 -20.05 29.88 0.78
N VAL A 3 -20.07 31.11 1.22
CA VAL A 3 -19.01 31.72 2.08
C VAL A 3 -18.77 30.85 3.31
N GLY A 4 -17.49 30.58 3.59
CA GLY A 4 -17.03 29.79 4.74
C GLY A 4 -16.18 28.57 4.35
N ASP A 5 -15.97 27.71 5.33
CA ASP A 5 -15.12 26.54 5.22
C ASP A 5 -15.92 25.25 4.99
N TRP A 6 -15.38 24.35 4.19
CA TRP A 6 -16.04 23.12 3.76
C TRP A 6 -15.06 21.94 3.80
N ASP A 7 -15.53 20.81 4.23
CA ASP A 7 -14.85 19.53 3.98
C ASP A 7 -15.20 19.04 2.58
N VAL A 8 -14.20 18.57 1.85
CA VAL A 8 -14.35 18.09 0.47
C VAL A 8 -14.17 16.59 0.43
N TYR A 9 -15.18 15.89 -0.04
CA TYR A 9 -15.21 14.46 -0.19
C TYR A 9 -15.26 14.11 -1.68
N PHE A 10 -14.54 13.09 -2.10
CA PHE A 10 -14.68 12.46 -3.40
C PHE A 10 -15.37 11.11 -3.24
N ALA A 11 -16.29 10.82 -4.17
CA ALA A 11 -16.90 9.51 -4.23
C ALA A 11 -15.84 8.48 -4.64
N ARG A 12 -15.85 7.36 -3.95
CA ARG A 12 -15.21 6.14 -4.39
C ARG A 12 -16.24 5.28 -5.06
N GLY A 13 -16.10 5.07 -6.35
CA GLY A 13 -16.87 4.07 -7.05
C GLY A 13 -16.02 2.82 -7.19
N SER A 14 -16.50 1.67 -6.76
CA SER A 14 -16.05 0.44 -7.37
C SER A 14 -16.63 0.43 -8.78
N THR A 15 -15.82 0.59 -9.82
CA THR A 15 -16.27 0.43 -11.21
C THR A 15 -16.72 -1.00 -11.48
N ALA A 16 -16.35 -1.96 -10.63
CA ALA A 16 -16.79 -3.35 -10.71
C ALA A 16 -18.21 -3.59 -10.17
N LEU A 17 -18.75 -2.67 -9.34
CA LEU A 17 -20.07 -2.87 -8.71
C LEU A 17 -20.84 -1.54 -8.58
N PRO A 18 -21.78 -1.25 -9.49
CA PRO A 18 -22.69 -0.13 -9.33
C PRO A 18 -23.48 -0.25 -8.02
N GLY A 19 -23.49 0.80 -7.20
CA GLY A 19 -24.25 0.88 -5.95
C GLY A 19 -23.43 0.83 -4.66
N PHE A 20 -22.17 0.49 -4.71
CA PHE A 20 -21.24 0.56 -3.56
C PHE A 20 -20.38 1.82 -3.66
N GLU A 21 -20.94 2.97 -3.39
CA GLU A 21 -20.22 4.25 -3.38
C GLU A 21 -19.90 4.66 -1.94
N GLY A 22 -18.61 4.66 -1.60
CA GLY A 22 -18.09 5.31 -0.40
C GLY A 22 -17.71 6.78 -0.68
N TRP A 23 -17.62 7.61 0.36
CA TRP A 23 -17.16 8.98 0.27
C TRP A 23 -15.88 9.14 1.09
N ARG A 24 -14.80 9.60 0.45
CA ARG A 24 -13.56 9.91 1.13
C ARG A 24 -13.36 11.40 1.24
N ARG A 25 -13.01 11.87 2.43
CA ARG A 25 -12.57 13.24 2.64
C ARG A 25 -11.20 13.45 1.99
N MET A 26 -11.15 14.25 0.93
CA MET A 26 -9.94 14.47 0.13
C MET A 26 -9.29 15.82 0.38
N GLY A 27 -10.00 16.73 1.03
CA GLY A 27 -9.50 18.06 1.24
C GLY A 27 -10.48 18.99 1.94
N PHE A 28 -10.28 20.26 1.71
CA PHE A 28 -11.12 21.33 2.20
C PHE A 28 -11.29 22.41 1.15
N ALA A 29 -12.36 23.20 1.29
CA ALA A 29 -12.56 24.39 0.49
C ALA A 29 -12.81 25.59 1.40
N HIS A 30 -12.36 26.74 0.96
CA HIS A 30 -12.63 28.04 1.59
C HIS A 30 -13.16 28.99 0.52
N PHE A 31 -14.30 29.61 0.80
CA PHE A 31 -14.92 30.61 -0.07
C PHE A 31 -15.14 31.91 0.70
N ALA A 32 -14.75 33.02 0.09
CA ALA A 32 -14.87 34.35 0.66
C ALA A 32 -15.30 35.38 -0.40
N GLY A 33 -15.92 36.47 0.06
CA GLY A 33 -16.38 37.56 -0.79
C GLY A 33 -17.91 37.66 -0.84
N PRO A 34 -18.43 38.74 -1.42
CA PRO A 34 -19.87 38.89 -1.68
C PRO A 34 -20.31 37.94 -2.80
N ASP A 35 -21.61 37.60 -2.82
CA ASP A 35 -22.16 36.61 -3.79
C ASP A 35 -21.93 37.00 -5.27
N SER A 36 -21.71 38.30 -5.57
CA SER A 36 -21.44 38.79 -6.92
C SER A 36 -19.95 38.63 -7.36
N SER A 37 -19.03 38.38 -6.42
CA SER A 37 -17.60 38.24 -6.69
C SER A 37 -16.95 37.23 -5.73
N LEU A 38 -17.63 36.12 -5.50
CA LEU A 38 -17.15 35.06 -4.66
C LEU A 38 -15.89 34.42 -5.27
N THR A 39 -14.85 34.32 -4.48
CA THR A 39 -13.62 33.59 -4.83
C THR A 39 -13.34 32.55 -3.77
N GLY A 40 -12.49 31.60 -4.09
CA GLY A 40 -12.14 30.56 -3.13
C GLY A 40 -11.10 29.59 -3.66
N SER A 41 -10.86 28.56 -2.89
CA SER A 41 -10.01 27.46 -3.31
C SER A 41 -10.49 26.14 -2.73
N ILE A 42 -10.39 25.12 -3.55
CA ILE A 42 -10.48 23.73 -3.10
C ILE A 42 -9.05 23.21 -3.03
N ARG A 43 -8.66 22.71 -1.88
CA ARG A 43 -7.29 22.29 -1.59
C ARG A 43 -7.28 20.85 -1.13
N ARG A 44 -6.19 20.15 -1.42
CA ARG A 44 -5.86 18.88 -0.77
C ARG A 44 -5.64 19.15 0.72
N ARG A 45 -5.70 18.12 1.53
CA ARG A 45 -5.46 18.21 2.98
C ARG A 45 -4.03 18.69 3.30
N THR A 46 -3.10 18.49 2.38
CA THR A 46 -1.73 19.04 2.42
C THR A 46 -1.65 20.55 2.18
N GLY A 47 -2.77 21.20 1.88
CA GLY A 47 -2.81 22.62 1.53
C GLY A 47 -2.58 22.92 0.05
N GLU A 48 -2.17 21.95 -0.77
CA GLU A 48 -2.00 22.15 -2.22
C GLU A 48 -3.34 22.38 -2.92
N PRO A 49 -3.43 23.35 -3.85
CA PRO A 49 -4.68 23.63 -4.54
C PRO A 49 -5.04 22.49 -5.51
N ILE A 50 -6.30 22.06 -5.47
CA ILE A 50 -6.94 21.24 -6.50
C ILE A 50 -7.58 22.15 -7.54
N LEU A 51 -8.27 23.21 -7.09
CA LEU A 51 -8.92 24.22 -7.90
C LEU A 51 -8.85 25.56 -7.19
N VAL A 52 -8.28 26.55 -7.83
CA VAL A 52 -8.43 27.96 -7.43
C VAL A 52 -9.67 28.50 -8.12
N VAL A 53 -10.69 28.79 -7.34
CA VAL A 53 -12.00 29.21 -7.88
C VAL A 53 -11.99 30.72 -8.11
N THR A 54 -12.08 31.12 -9.36
CA THR A 54 -12.14 32.53 -9.79
C THR A 54 -13.54 32.96 -10.22
N HIS A 55 -14.40 32.00 -10.60
CA HIS A 55 -15.77 32.25 -11.01
C HIS A 55 -16.73 31.30 -10.34
N VAL A 56 -17.78 31.87 -9.78
CA VAL A 56 -18.89 31.12 -9.16
C VAL A 56 -20.20 31.53 -9.80
N VAL A 57 -20.89 30.57 -10.37
CA VAL A 57 -22.26 30.79 -10.87
C VAL A 57 -23.23 30.05 -9.96
N ALA A 58 -23.83 30.75 -9.03
CA ALA A 58 -24.83 30.22 -8.12
C ALA A 58 -26.26 30.42 -8.68
N ARG A 59 -27.04 29.35 -8.68
CA ARG A 59 -28.47 29.32 -8.93
C ARG A 59 -29.17 28.81 -7.68
N ARG A 60 -30.52 28.91 -7.65
CA ARG A 60 -31.30 28.51 -6.48
C ARG A 60 -30.93 27.10 -5.98
N ASP A 61 -30.73 26.15 -6.88
CA ASP A 61 -30.59 24.74 -6.58
C ASP A 61 -29.21 24.17 -7.01
N SER A 62 -28.35 24.99 -7.61
CA SER A 62 -27.05 24.52 -8.15
C SER A 62 -25.97 25.58 -8.09
N VAL A 63 -24.73 25.11 -8.13
CA VAL A 63 -23.54 25.96 -8.16
C VAL A 63 -22.56 25.40 -9.16
N ARG A 64 -22.03 26.28 -10.01
CA ARG A 64 -20.86 25.97 -10.85
C ARG A 64 -19.67 26.73 -10.32
N LEU A 65 -18.58 26.01 -10.05
CA LEU A 65 -17.30 26.53 -9.62
C LEU A 65 -16.27 26.31 -10.74
N SER A 66 -15.62 27.39 -11.20
CA SER A 66 -14.55 27.31 -12.20
C SER A 66 -13.40 28.22 -11.82
N GLY A 67 -12.20 27.92 -12.31
CA GLY A 67 -10.98 28.66 -12.03
C GLY A 67 -10.05 28.72 -13.22
N ASP A 68 -8.82 29.12 -12.96
CA ASP A 68 -7.75 29.10 -13.95
C ASP A 68 -7.38 27.64 -14.24
N GLY A 69 -7.71 27.17 -15.44
CA GLY A 69 -7.49 25.79 -15.87
C GLY A 69 -8.78 25.14 -16.36
N ASN A 70 -8.66 23.86 -16.74
CA ASN A 70 -9.72 23.13 -17.42
C ASN A 70 -10.72 22.46 -16.44
N LEU A 71 -10.53 22.61 -15.12
CA LEU A 71 -11.38 21.99 -14.11
C LEU A 71 -12.58 22.88 -13.75
N THR A 72 -13.73 22.28 -13.76
CA THR A 72 -14.99 22.89 -13.31
C THR A 72 -15.73 21.90 -12.41
N ILE A 73 -16.49 22.41 -11.44
CA ILE A 73 -17.37 21.60 -10.60
C ILE A 73 -18.79 22.06 -10.80
N ASP A 74 -19.63 21.16 -11.25
CA ASP A 74 -21.09 21.33 -11.29
C ASP A 74 -21.72 20.58 -10.12
N ALA A 75 -22.33 21.30 -9.21
CA ALA A 75 -22.91 20.73 -7.98
C ALA A 75 -24.33 21.28 -7.72
N ALA A 76 -25.13 20.46 -7.05
CA ALA A 76 -26.49 20.82 -6.60
C ALA A 76 -26.55 20.76 -5.07
N TRP A 77 -27.41 21.60 -4.50
CA TRP A 77 -27.69 21.61 -3.08
C TRP A 77 -28.49 20.37 -2.64
N ARG A 78 -28.04 19.76 -1.53
CA ARG A 78 -28.71 18.64 -0.85
C ARG A 78 -28.70 18.93 0.66
N GLY A 79 -29.63 19.75 1.14
CA GLY A 79 -29.58 20.30 2.49
C GLY A 79 -28.35 21.19 2.67
N ASP A 80 -27.50 20.90 3.68
CA ASP A 80 -26.27 21.65 3.99
C ASP A 80 -25.06 21.18 3.16
N THR A 81 -25.29 20.30 2.20
CA THR A 81 -24.24 19.69 1.39
C THR A 81 -24.38 20.11 -0.07
N LEU A 82 -23.24 20.38 -0.72
CA LEU A 82 -23.14 20.50 -2.16
C LEU A 82 -22.64 19.18 -2.74
N ALA A 83 -23.39 18.56 -3.63
CA ALA A 83 -23.00 17.30 -4.28
C ALA A 83 -23.02 17.48 -5.81
N GLY A 84 -21.95 17.04 -6.48
CA GLY A 84 -21.79 17.27 -7.91
C GLY A 84 -20.73 16.42 -8.57
N THR A 85 -20.32 16.86 -9.75
CA THR A 85 -19.31 16.18 -10.58
C THR A 85 -18.22 17.16 -10.98
N MET A 86 -16.98 16.69 -10.99
CA MET A 86 -15.87 17.42 -11.59
C MET A 86 -15.88 17.21 -13.10
N LEU A 87 -15.67 18.29 -13.83
CA LEU A 87 -15.53 18.29 -15.28
C LEU A 87 -14.10 18.74 -15.64
N ALA A 88 -13.49 18.04 -16.58
CA ALA A 88 -12.24 18.48 -17.24
C ALA A 88 -12.60 18.80 -18.71
N ASP A 89 -12.21 19.99 -19.19
CA ASP A 89 -12.58 20.47 -20.54
C ASP A 89 -14.08 20.36 -20.84
N GLY A 90 -14.93 20.59 -19.83
CA GLY A 90 -16.38 20.51 -19.95
C GLY A 90 -16.94 19.09 -20.05
N LYS A 91 -16.11 18.06 -20.01
CA LYS A 91 -16.53 16.65 -19.99
C LYS A 91 -16.45 16.09 -18.56
N PRO A 92 -17.34 15.16 -18.16
CA PRO A 92 -17.24 14.52 -16.86
C PRO A 92 -15.85 13.88 -16.66
N ALA A 93 -15.12 14.34 -15.66
CA ALA A 93 -13.83 13.74 -15.26
C ALA A 93 -14.04 12.43 -14.47
N GLY A 94 -15.28 11.93 -14.47
CA GLY A 94 -15.67 10.71 -13.78
C GLY A 94 -15.59 10.79 -12.25
N GLN A 95 -15.27 11.95 -11.69
CA GLN A 95 -15.11 12.14 -10.25
C GLN A 95 -16.33 12.86 -9.68
N ARG A 96 -17.05 12.22 -8.77
CA ARG A 96 -18.13 12.86 -8.00
C ARG A 96 -17.53 13.54 -6.77
N ILE A 97 -18.06 14.72 -6.44
CA ILE A 97 -17.58 15.55 -5.34
C ILE A 97 -18.74 15.91 -4.40
N ARG A 98 -18.43 15.99 -3.13
CA ARG A 98 -19.35 16.44 -2.09
C ARG A 98 -18.61 17.42 -1.18
N LEU A 99 -19.22 18.59 -0.96
CA LEU A 99 -18.74 19.58 0.00
C LEU A 99 -19.71 19.64 1.18
N VAL A 100 -19.20 19.45 2.39
CA VAL A 100 -19.97 19.50 3.64
C VAL A 100 -19.46 20.69 4.45
N ARG A 101 -20.37 21.55 4.92
CA ARG A 101 -19.99 22.75 5.67
C ARG A 101 -19.27 22.41 6.96
N ARG A 102 -18.19 23.12 7.22
CA ARG A 102 -17.43 23.01 8.49
C ARG A 102 -17.93 24.02 9.52
N THR A 103 -17.88 23.62 10.76
CA THR A 103 -18.16 24.50 11.91
C THR A 103 -16.87 25.14 12.48
N THR A 104 -15.69 24.61 12.10
CA THR A 104 -14.39 25.11 12.55
C THR A 104 -13.53 25.49 11.35
N PRO A 105 -12.78 26.62 11.42
CA PRO A 105 -11.85 26.99 10.36
C PRO A 105 -10.80 25.90 10.07
N PHE A 106 -10.38 25.81 8.81
CA PHE A 106 -9.27 24.96 8.45
C PHE A 106 -7.94 25.59 8.88
N VAL A 107 -7.14 24.80 9.58
CA VAL A 107 -5.74 25.11 9.85
C VAL A 107 -4.90 24.12 9.06
N ALA A 108 -3.96 24.65 8.26
CA ALA A 108 -3.03 23.81 7.51
C ALA A 108 -2.21 22.94 8.46
N GLU A 109 -2.32 21.64 8.31
CA GLU A 109 -1.58 20.71 9.15
C GLU A 109 -0.09 20.77 8.81
N GLN A 110 0.74 21.07 9.81
CA GLN A 110 2.18 20.95 9.69
C GLN A 110 2.59 19.48 9.87
N PRO A 111 3.62 19.01 9.16
CA PRO A 111 4.14 17.67 9.38
C PRO A 111 4.59 17.50 10.83
N TYR A 112 4.21 16.38 11.44
CA TYR A 112 4.66 16.04 12.79
C TYR A 112 6.16 15.72 12.80
N ALA A 113 6.90 16.35 13.70
CA ALA A 113 8.32 16.11 13.85
C ALA A 113 8.57 14.82 14.66
N LEU A 114 8.35 13.67 14.04
CA LEU A 114 8.53 12.34 14.67
C LEU A 114 9.92 12.19 15.28
N TRP A 115 10.95 12.69 14.57
CA TRP A 115 12.31 12.75 15.09
C TRP A 115 12.72 14.20 15.28
N PRO A 116 12.52 14.75 16.47
CA PRO A 116 12.97 16.12 16.77
C PRO A 116 14.50 16.20 16.71
N GLY A 117 15.01 17.39 16.50
CA GLY A 117 16.43 17.66 16.42
C GLY A 117 16.86 18.26 15.08
N ALA A 118 18.08 18.79 15.07
CA ALA A 118 18.62 19.45 13.90
C ALA A 118 18.92 18.44 12.77
N VAL A 119 18.71 18.89 11.57
CA VAL A 119 19.14 18.23 10.32
C VAL A 119 19.93 19.25 9.51
N SER A 120 20.61 18.81 8.46
CA SER A 120 21.32 19.70 7.54
C SER A 120 20.38 20.76 6.95
N ASP A 121 20.77 22.03 7.07
CA ASP A 121 20.04 23.15 6.50
C ASP A 121 20.37 23.34 5.01
N SER A 122 19.47 23.99 4.30
CA SER A 122 19.70 24.43 2.91
C SER A 122 20.64 25.62 2.90
N GLN A 123 21.91 25.38 2.53
CA GLN A 123 22.95 26.41 2.58
C GLN A 123 23.85 26.45 1.31
N TYR A 124 23.70 25.50 0.41
CA TYR A 124 24.51 25.43 -0.81
C TYR A 124 23.69 25.87 -2.02
N ALA A 125 24.31 26.64 -2.93
CA ALA A 125 23.83 26.75 -4.29
C ALA A 125 23.96 25.37 -4.98
N VAL A 126 23.17 25.16 -6.02
CA VAL A 126 23.05 23.85 -6.68
C VAL A 126 23.40 23.97 -8.14
N THR A 127 24.20 23.03 -8.65
CA THR A 127 24.43 22.80 -10.08
C THR A 127 23.87 21.44 -10.47
N GLU A 128 23.43 21.31 -11.72
CA GLU A 128 22.79 20.12 -12.25
C GLU A 128 23.42 19.67 -13.56
N ASP A 129 23.67 18.36 -13.68
CA ASP A 129 23.96 17.69 -14.94
C ASP A 129 22.77 16.79 -15.29
N THR A 130 22.07 17.12 -16.35
CA THR A 130 20.81 16.45 -16.71
C THR A 130 21.00 15.09 -17.39
N LEU A 131 22.20 14.80 -17.90
CA LEU A 131 22.52 13.55 -18.55
C LEU A 131 24.00 13.18 -18.37
N VAL A 132 24.25 12.20 -17.50
CA VAL A 132 25.56 11.58 -17.29
C VAL A 132 25.41 10.07 -17.44
N PHE A 133 26.31 9.42 -18.18
CA PHE A 133 26.28 7.98 -18.34
C PHE A 133 27.28 7.29 -17.40
N MET A 134 26.77 6.37 -16.59
CA MET A 134 27.56 5.36 -15.90
C MET A 134 27.75 4.13 -16.81
N ARG A 135 28.92 3.54 -16.83
CA ARG A 135 29.16 2.21 -17.45
C ARG A 135 29.14 1.12 -16.40
N THR A 136 28.35 0.09 -16.62
CA THR A 136 28.34 -1.15 -15.83
C THR A 136 29.52 -2.04 -16.21
N ARG A 137 29.80 -3.05 -15.39
CA ARG A 137 30.91 -4.02 -15.61
C ARG A 137 30.80 -4.79 -16.94
N ASP A 138 29.58 -4.96 -17.46
CA ASP A 138 29.32 -5.60 -18.76
C ASP A 138 29.22 -4.58 -19.91
N GLY A 139 29.53 -3.30 -19.65
CA GLY A 139 29.65 -2.24 -20.63
C GLY A 139 28.37 -1.46 -20.94
N ALA A 140 27.22 -1.83 -20.39
CA ALA A 140 25.98 -1.08 -20.60
C ALA A 140 26.07 0.33 -19.98
N ARG A 141 25.44 1.32 -20.64
CA ARG A 141 25.40 2.71 -20.18
C ARG A 141 24.06 2.97 -19.51
N LEU A 142 24.11 3.45 -18.26
CA LEU A 142 22.93 3.87 -17.52
C LEU A 142 22.91 5.39 -17.39
N ALA A 143 21.80 6.00 -17.80
CA ALA A 143 21.59 7.43 -17.77
C ALA A 143 21.29 7.91 -16.35
N SER A 144 21.94 8.99 -15.96
CA SER A 144 21.80 9.58 -14.63
C SER A 144 21.64 11.11 -14.74
N TYR A 145 20.76 11.65 -13.88
CA TYR A 145 20.71 13.05 -13.52
C TYR A 145 21.51 13.25 -12.23
N ILE A 146 22.30 14.30 -12.14
CA ILE A 146 23.10 14.59 -10.96
C ILE A 146 22.93 16.04 -10.53
N ALA A 147 22.56 16.27 -9.26
CA ALA A 147 22.57 17.57 -8.63
C ALA A 147 23.72 17.65 -7.61
N ARG A 148 24.48 18.74 -7.63
CA ARG A 148 25.66 18.92 -6.77
C ARG A 148 25.60 20.22 -5.99
N PRO A 149 26.08 20.21 -4.72
CA PRO A 149 26.38 21.44 -4.00
C PRO A 149 27.50 22.22 -4.73
N VAL A 150 27.37 23.49 -4.80
CA VAL A 150 28.50 24.40 -5.23
C VAL A 150 29.47 24.53 -4.04
N GLY A 151 30.67 23.96 -4.18
CA GLY A 151 31.70 23.98 -3.13
C GLY A 151 32.72 22.87 -3.30
N ASN A 152 33.71 22.82 -2.40
CA ASN A 152 34.85 21.93 -2.54
C ASN A 152 34.64 20.54 -1.91
N GLY A 153 33.49 20.26 -1.24
CA GLY A 153 33.24 18.97 -0.57
C GLY A 153 34.18 18.70 0.62
N PRO A 154 34.37 17.44 1.01
CA PRO A 154 33.74 16.25 0.41
C PRO A 154 32.29 16.05 0.86
N PHE A 155 31.42 15.66 -0.07
CA PHE A 155 29.98 15.50 0.13
C PHE A 155 29.57 14.01 0.14
N GLY A 156 28.60 13.64 0.98
CA GLY A 156 27.94 12.35 0.91
C GLY A 156 27.12 12.23 -0.37
N VAL A 157 26.93 11.01 -0.88
CA VAL A 157 26.13 10.79 -2.10
C VAL A 157 24.81 10.12 -1.73
N VAL A 158 23.68 10.68 -2.21
CA VAL A 158 22.37 10.07 -2.16
C VAL A 158 22.01 9.57 -3.54
N LEU A 159 21.92 8.26 -3.69
CA LEU A 159 21.61 7.57 -4.94
C LEU A 159 20.16 7.06 -4.92
N GLN A 160 19.39 7.41 -5.94
CA GLN A 160 18.06 6.87 -6.23
C GLN A 160 18.08 6.21 -7.60
N ARG A 161 18.03 4.88 -7.66
CA ARG A 161 17.82 4.19 -8.94
C ARG A 161 16.33 4.13 -9.22
N THR A 162 15.95 4.39 -10.46
CA THR A 162 14.53 4.57 -10.82
C THR A 162 14.17 3.92 -12.15
N PRO A 163 13.04 3.18 -12.23
CA PRO A 163 12.44 2.80 -13.48
C PRO A 163 11.53 3.88 -14.06
N TYR A 164 11.22 4.93 -13.28
CA TYR A 164 10.32 6.00 -13.67
C TYR A 164 11.09 7.08 -14.42
N THR A 165 10.69 7.30 -15.68
CA THR A 165 11.40 8.23 -16.60
C THR A 165 11.01 9.68 -16.34
N ARG A 166 11.45 10.20 -15.21
CA ARG A 166 11.24 11.60 -14.80
C ARG A 166 12.55 12.18 -14.25
N ILE A 167 12.79 13.44 -14.55
CA ILE A 167 13.88 14.18 -13.93
C ILE A 167 13.44 14.62 -12.55
N LEU A 168 14.26 14.35 -11.53
CA LEU A 168 13.94 14.58 -10.14
C LEU A 168 14.53 15.90 -9.61
N HIS A 169 14.35 17.02 -10.35
CA HIS A 169 14.90 18.34 -9.98
C HIS A 169 14.60 18.74 -8.53
N THR A 170 13.34 18.60 -8.10
CA THR A 170 12.94 18.96 -6.72
C THR A 170 13.70 18.12 -5.69
N ALA A 171 13.89 16.82 -5.93
CA ALA A 171 14.66 15.96 -5.06
C ALA A 171 16.15 16.32 -5.10
N GLY A 172 16.68 16.55 -6.30
CA GLY A 172 18.07 17.00 -6.50
C GLY A 172 18.37 18.28 -5.73
N HIS A 173 17.51 19.27 -5.87
CA HIS A 173 17.63 20.55 -5.14
C HIS A 173 17.55 20.39 -3.63
N TYR A 174 16.63 19.54 -3.14
CA TYR A 174 16.49 19.26 -1.71
C TYR A 174 17.79 18.72 -1.10
N TRP A 175 18.39 17.72 -1.74
CA TRP A 175 19.60 17.07 -1.24
C TRP A 175 20.84 17.92 -1.45
N ALA A 176 21.01 18.48 -2.66
CA ALA A 176 22.20 19.23 -3.00
C ALA A 176 22.33 20.53 -2.21
N SER A 177 21.22 21.25 -2.00
CA SER A 177 21.25 22.45 -1.16
C SER A 177 21.66 22.16 0.31
N ARG A 178 21.59 20.90 0.72
CA ARG A 178 21.94 20.44 2.08
C ARG A 178 23.29 19.75 2.20
N GLY A 179 24.11 19.83 1.12
CA GLY A 179 25.48 19.31 1.13
C GLY A 179 25.60 17.83 0.73
N TYR A 180 24.68 17.33 -0.09
CA TYR A 180 24.76 15.98 -0.68
C TYR A 180 24.82 16.03 -2.20
N ILE A 181 25.62 15.18 -2.81
CA ILE A 181 25.47 14.90 -4.24
C ILE A 181 24.26 13.98 -4.39
N PHE A 182 23.29 14.41 -5.18
CA PHE A 182 22.12 13.58 -5.49
C PHE A 182 22.25 12.99 -6.89
N VAL A 183 22.01 11.68 -7.00
CA VAL A 183 22.03 10.95 -8.26
C VAL A 183 20.70 10.24 -8.46
N ALA A 184 19.96 10.59 -9.52
CA ALA A 184 18.84 9.79 -10.00
C ALA A 184 19.28 9.02 -11.25
N GLN A 185 19.31 7.69 -11.18
CA GLN A 185 19.77 6.82 -12.25
C GLN A 185 18.66 5.98 -12.81
N HIS A 186 18.40 6.07 -14.10
CA HIS A 186 17.46 5.19 -14.81
C HIS A 186 18.04 3.79 -14.93
N VAL A 187 17.23 2.79 -14.59
CA VAL A 187 17.61 1.37 -14.74
C VAL A 187 17.68 0.95 -16.21
N ARG A 188 18.20 -0.24 -16.48
CA ARG A 188 18.26 -0.80 -17.84
C ARG A 188 16.89 -0.81 -18.51
N GLY A 189 16.87 -0.57 -19.82
CA GLY A 189 15.64 -0.55 -20.62
C GLY A 189 14.73 0.65 -20.35
N ARG A 190 15.17 1.61 -19.55
CA ARG A 190 14.39 2.83 -19.27
C ARG A 190 15.06 4.07 -19.81
N ASP A 191 14.25 5.00 -20.33
CA ASP A 191 14.69 6.24 -20.97
C ASP A 191 15.81 5.97 -22.00
N VAL A 192 16.94 6.64 -21.92
CA VAL A 192 18.10 6.47 -22.80
C VAL A 192 19.16 5.52 -22.22
N SER A 193 18.90 4.83 -21.11
CA SER A 193 19.76 3.76 -20.59
C SER A 193 19.77 2.57 -21.55
N ASP A 194 20.92 1.92 -21.73
CA ASP A 194 21.03 0.70 -22.55
C ASP A 194 20.16 -0.43 -21.99
N GLY A 195 19.89 -1.43 -22.82
CA GLY A 195 18.98 -2.55 -22.49
C GLY A 195 17.64 -2.44 -23.23
N THR A 196 16.94 -3.54 -23.32
CA THR A 196 15.72 -3.66 -24.13
C THR A 196 14.45 -3.83 -23.32
N VAL A 197 14.54 -4.35 -22.09
CA VAL A 197 13.38 -4.72 -21.27
C VAL A 197 13.59 -4.28 -19.83
N PHE A 198 12.58 -3.65 -19.27
CA PHE A 198 12.48 -3.38 -17.83
C PHE A 198 12.06 -4.63 -17.06
N GLY A 199 12.57 -4.78 -15.83
CA GLY A 199 12.17 -5.86 -14.90
C GLY A 199 13.02 -7.13 -15.04
N ASP A 200 14.24 -7.03 -15.56
CA ASP A 200 15.26 -8.06 -15.42
C ASP A 200 15.97 -7.90 -14.06
N TYR A 201 15.43 -8.57 -13.07
CA TYR A 201 15.87 -8.43 -11.68
C TYR A 201 17.32 -8.89 -11.43
N ASP A 202 17.85 -9.82 -12.22
CA ASP A 202 19.23 -10.30 -12.09
C ASP A 202 20.24 -9.22 -12.44
N THR A 203 19.94 -8.43 -13.46
CA THR A 203 20.80 -7.28 -13.83
C THR A 203 20.67 -6.16 -12.82
N ASP A 204 19.49 -5.93 -12.21
CA ASP A 204 19.29 -4.87 -11.24
C ASP A 204 20.18 -5.01 -9.98
N VAL A 205 20.43 -6.23 -9.52
CA VAL A 205 21.35 -6.50 -8.39
C VAL A 205 22.79 -6.13 -8.75
N ARG A 206 23.27 -6.51 -9.94
CA ARG A 206 24.63 -6.22 -10.41
C ARG A 206 24.82 -4.73 -10.72
N ASP A 207 23.85 -4.14 -11.39
CA ASP A 207 23.86 -2.72 -11.73
C ASP A 207 23.79 -1.84 -10.48
N GLY A 208 23.04 -2.29 -9.44
CA GLY A 208 22.99 -1.65 -8.14
C GLY A 208 24.37 -1.58 -7.47
N TYR A 209 25.13 -2.68 -7.50
CA TYR A 209 26.51 -2.68 -7.03
C TYR A 209 27.37 -1.67 -7.79
N ASP A 210 27.35 -1.76 -9.14
CA ASP A 210 28.16 -0.89 -9.99
C ASP A 210 27.81 0.58 -9.82
N ALA A 211 26.51 0.89 -9.65
CA ALA A 211 26.02 2.24 -9.44
C ALA A 211 26.53 2.85 -8.11
N VAL A 212 26.53 2.07 -7.02
CA VAL A 212 27.08 2.52 -5.73
C VAL A 212 28.58 2.80 -5.86
N GLU A 213 29.32 1.85 -6.44
CA GLU A 213 30.78 2.00 -6.59
C GLU A 213 31.19 3.15 -7.53
N TRP A 214 30.39 3.42 -8.55
CA TRP A 214 30.59 4.58 -9.43
C TRP A 214 30.23 5.88 -8.71
N ALA A 215 29.11 5.93 -8.00
CA ALA A 215 28.65 7.11 -7.29
C ALA A 215 29.64 7.56 -6.19
N ALA A 216 30.27 6.60 -5.51
CA ALA A 216 31.29 6.85 -4.50
C ALA A 216 32.54 7.58 -5.05
N ARG A 217 32.79 7.48 -6.37
CA ARG A 217 33.96 8.08 -7.06
C ARG A 217 33.63 9.37 -7.81
N LEU A 218 32.43 9.89 -7.66
CA LEU A 218 32.07 11.17 -8.28
C LEU A 218 32.96 12.31 -7.75
N PRO A 219 33.25 13.33 -8.58
CA PRO A 219 34.00 14.50 -8.12
C PRO A 219 33.38 15.12 -6.86
N ASN A 220 34.23 15.42 -5.88
CA ASN A 220 33.87 15.96 -4.56
C ASN A 220 33.03 15.01 -3.67
N ALA A 221 32.88 13.74 -4.02
CA ALA A 221 32.26 12.74 -3.14
C ALA A 221 33.21 12.33 -2.00
N ASN A 222 32.64 12.02 -0.83
CA ASN A 222 33.41 11.57 0.33
C ASN A 222 33.57 10.02 0.40
N GLY A 223 33.15 9.31 -0.65
CA GLY A 223 33.20 7.84 -0.73
C GLY A 223 32.08 7.12 0.00
N ARG A 224 31.11 7.82 0.56
CA ARG A 224 29.96 7.22 1.24
C ARG A 224 28.69 7.44 0.44
N VAL A 225 28.00 6.34 0.10
CA VAL A 225 26.77 6.35 -0.68
C VAL A 225 25.62 5.89 0.20
N GLY A 226 24.54 6.65 0.22
CA GLY A 226 23.25 6.25 0.76
C GLY A 226 22.27 6.00 -0.37
N MET A 227 21.37 5.04 -0.20
CA MET A 227 20.32 4.82 -1.19
C MET A 227 18.95 5.09 -0.60
N ILE A 228 18.12 5.78 -1.38
CA ILE A 228 16.69 6.00 -1.13
C ILE A 228 15.87 5.40 -2.25
N GLY A 229 14.59 5.30 -2.02
CA GLY A 229 13.60 4.97 -3.03
C GLY A 229 12.27 4.62 -2.39
N HIS A 230 11.22 4.90 -3.12
CA HIS A 230 9.86 4.55 -2.76
C HIS A 230 9.35 3.48 -3.71
N SER A 231 8.61 2.47 -3.20
CA SER A 231 8.04 1.43 -4.05
C SER A 231 9.13 0.64 -4.79
N ASP A 232 9.08 0.55 -6.09
CA ASP A 232 10.06 -0.14 -6.93
C ASP A 232 11.49 0.45 -6.81
N GLU A 233 11.61 1.76 -6.62
CA GLU A 233 12.89 2.42 -6.35
C GLU A 233 13.48 1.95 -5.00
N GLY A 234 12.63 1.69 -4.01
CA GLY A 234 13.04 1.12 -2.72
C GLY A 234 13.48 -0.34 -2.85
N ARG A 235 12.84 -1.13 -3.72
CA ARG A 235 13.30 -2.48 -4.09
C ARG A 235 14.70 -2.44 -4.70
N LEU A 236 14.99 -1.46 -5.57
CA LEU A 236 16.32 -1.28 -6.16
C LEU A 236 17.39 -0.94 -5.10
N ALA A 237 17.02 -0.22 -4.03
CA ALA A 237 17.92 0.02 -2.90
C ALA A 237 18.22 -1.29 -2.14
N TRP A 238 17.22 -2.17 -1.95
CA TRP A 238 17.42 -3.49 -1.36
C TRP A 238 18.29 -4.40 -2.25
N TYR A 239 18.09 -4.40 -3.57
CA TYR A 239 18.91 -5.17 -4.50
C TYR A 239 20.38 -4.74 -4.47
N ALA A 240 20.63 -3.45 -4.37
CA ALA A 240 21.99 -2.96 -4.15
C ALA A 240 22.54 -3.42 -2.78
N ALA A 241 21.74 -3.35 -1.71
CA ALA A 241 22.19 -3.76 -0.37
C ALA A 241 22.55 -5.25 -0.27
N VAL A 242 21.76 -6.15 -0.87
CA VAL A 242 22.08 -7.59 -0.90
C VAL A 242 23.27 -7.94 -1.80
N SER A 243 23.68 -7.05 -2.71
CA SER A 243 24.92 -7.18 -3.48
C SER A 243 26.16 -6.78 -2.67
N ALA A 244 25.99 -6.12 -1.52
CA ALA A 244 26.99 -5.72 -0.54
C ALA A 244 28.16 -4.88 -1.11
N PRO A 245 27.91 -3.77 -1.81
CA PRO A 245 28.98 -2.91 -2.31
C PRO A 245 29.70 -2.21 -1.14
N PRO A 246 31.05 -2.13 -1.15
CA PRO A 246 31.83 -1.59 -0.03
C PRO A 246 31.51 -0.15 0.36
N HIS A 247 31.12 0.68 -0.61
CA HIS A 247 30.85 2.10 -0.37
C HIS A 247 29.38 2.40 0.00
N LEU A 248 28.51 1.38 0.11
CA LEU A 248 27.12 1.57 0.57
C LEU A 248 27.11 1.79 2.09
N ALA A 249 26.98 3.02 2.51
CA ALA A 249 27.04 3.42 3.92
C ALA A 249 25.70 3.31 4.66
N ALA A 250 24.57 3.42 3.97
CA ALA A 250 23.22 3.24 4.54
C ALA A 250 22.17 3.12 3.43
N ILE A 251 21.01 2.52 3.75
CA ILE A 251 19.80 2.60 2.90
C ILE A 251 18.62 3.14 3.70
N ALA A 252 17.69 3.81 2.99
CA ALA A 252 16.46 4.33 3.55
C ALA A 252 15.28 4.15 2.56
N PRO A 253 14.90 2.90 2.23
CA PRO A 253 13.76 2.59 1.38
C PRO A 253 12.43 2.90 2.07
N SER A 254 11.41 3.23 1.29
CA SER A 254 10.04 3.39 1.78
C SER A 254 9.04 2.61 0.92
N ALA A 255 7.99 2.07 1.54
CA ALA A 255 6.92 1.32 0.90
C ALA A 255 7.44 0.27 -0.10
N ALA A 256 8.44 -0.49 0.29
CA ALA A 256 9.21 -1.32 -0.62
C ALA A 256 9.22 -2.80 -0.26
N THR A 257 9.07 -3.64 -1.28
CA THR A 257 9.30 -5.08 -1.18
C THR A 257 10.30 -5.53 -2.23
N GLY A 258 11.05 -6.58 -1.92
CA GLY A 258 11.95 -7.25 -2.85
C GLY A 258 11.65 -8.75 -2.95
N ASP A 259 10.48 -9.19 -2.48
CA ASP A 259 9.99 -10.57 -2.59
C ASP A 259 8.67 -10.58 -3.39
N PRO A 260 8.76 -10.56 -4.75
CA PRO A 260 7.59 -10.32 -5.61
C PRO A 260 6.47 -11.37 -5.51
N TRP A 261 6.78 -12.57 -5.01
CA TRP A 261 5.80 -13.63 -4.82
C TRP A 261 4.87 -13.39 -3.62
N ARG A 262 5.25 -12.44 -2.73
CA ARG A 262 4.49 -12.13 -1.52
C ARG A 262 3.65 -10.87 -1.64
N ILE A 263 3.91 -9.99 -2.62
CA ILE A 263 3.24 -8.69 -2.64
C ILE A 263 2.88 -8.20 -4.03
N VAL A 264 3.83 -8.01 -4.94
CA VAL A 264 3.58 -7.52 -6.30
C VAL A 264 4.40 -8.34 -7.28
N PRO A 265 3.81 -9.08 -8.16
CA PRO A 265 2.38 -9.16 -8.55
C PRO A 265 1.53 -10.17 -7.78
N TYR A 266 2.11 -10.94 -6.87
CA TYR A 266 1.41 -11.95 -6.09
C TYR A 266 1.36 -11.57 -4.61
N GLU A 267 0.28 -11.93 -3.93
CA GLU A 267 0.20 -11.97 -2.47
C GLU A 267 0.07 -13.41 -2.02
N ASP A 268 1.14 -13.95 -1.40
CA ASP A 268 1.26 -15.34 -1.03
C ASP A 268 0.87 -16.31 -2.18
N MET A 269 1.44 -16.05 -3.36
CA MET A 269 1.19 -16.76 -4.63
C MET A 269 -0.25 -16.67 -5.16
N VAL A 270 -1.08 -15.76 -4.66
CA VAL A 270 -2.34 -15.37 -5.29
C VAL A 270 -2.13 -14.11 -6.12
N PHE A 271 -2.51 -14.15 -7.38
CA PHE A 271 -2.23 -13.06 -8.31
C PHE A 271 -3.10 -11.83 -8.04
N SER A 272 -2.52 -10.65 -8.13
CA SER A 272 -3.21 -9.38 -7.99
C SER A 272 -3.37 -8.71 -9.36
N PRO A 273 -4.52 -8.89 -10.04
CA PRO A 273 -4.71 -8.47 -11.43
C PRO A 273 -4.72 -6.95 -11.61
N ILE A 274 -4.94 -6.19 -10.55
CA ILE A 274 -4.91 -4.72 -10.60
C ILE A 274 -3.54 -4.18 -11.01
N ASN A 275 -2.47 -4.96 -10.80
CA ASN A 275 -1.11 -4.61 -11.23
C ASN A 275 -0.95 -4.52 -12.75
N VAL A 276 -1.96 -4.91 -13.55
CA VAL A 276 -1.97 -4.70 -15.01
C VAL A 276 -1.80 -3.23 -15.37
N ALA A 277 -2.37 -2.32 -14.60
CA ALA A 277 -2.23 -0.89 -14.83
C ALA A 277 -0.77 -0.43 -14.71
N TRP A 278 -0.06 -0.87 -13.66
CA TRP A 278 1.35 -0.58 -13.50
C TRP A 278 2.19 -1.24 -14.59
N ALA A 279 1.88 -2.48 -14.95
CA ALA A 279 2.55 -3.17 -16.05
C ALA A 279 2.37 -2.43 -17.39
N CYS A 280 1.16 -1.92 -17.68
CA CYS A 280 0.87 -1.08 -18.84
C CYS A 280 1.64 0.26 -18.80
N LEU A 281 1.69 0.93 -17.65
CA LEU A 281 2.47 2.15 -17.44
C LEU A 281 3.95 1.92 -17.78
N MET A 282 4.47 0.74 -17.45
CA MET A 282 5.89 0.38 -17.54
C MET A 282 6.28 -0.35 -18.85
N ARG A 283 5.35 -0.57 -19.80
CA ARG A 283 5.54 -1.43 -20.96
C ARG A 283 6.59 -0.97 -21.97
N ALA A 284 6.93 0.32 -21.98
CA ALA A 284 7.91 0.90 -22.90
C ALA A 284 9.08 1.55 -22.16
N ARG A 285 10.01 2.16 -22.89
CA ARG A 285 11.19 2.81 -22.31
C ARG A 285 10.85 4.03 -21.46
N THR A 286 9.73 4.70 -21.74
CA THR A 286 9.19 5.82 -20.96
C THR A 286 7.88 5.44 -20.31
N LEU A 287 7.46 6.20 -19.30
CA LEU A 287 6.12 6.04 -18.71
C LEU A 287 5.06 6.25 -19.79
N GLN A 288 4.11 5.33 -19.84
CA GLN A 288 3.00 5.42 -20.78
C GLN A 288 1.78 6.03 -20.10
N ASP A 289 0.97 6.76 -20.84
CA ASP A 289 -0.30 7.25 -20.33
C ASP A 289 -1.27 6.08 -20.14
N ILE A 290 -1.86 6.01 -18.97
CA ILE A 290 -2.86 5.00 -18.57
C ILE A 290 -4.17 5.65 -18.08
N SER A 291 -4.30 6.98 -18.19
CA SER A 291 -5.45 7.74 -17.67
C SER A 291 -6.77 7.38 -18.35
N GLU A 292 -6.72 6.96 -19.61
CA GLU A 292 -7.89 6.59 -20.41
C GLU A 292 -8.21 5.08 -20.35
N LEU A 293 -7.46 4.28 -19.59
CA LEU A 293 -7.68 2.84 -19.52
C LEU A 293 -8.89 2.54 -18.63
N ASP A 294 -9.88 1.82 -19.17
CA ASP A 294 -10.97 1.27 -18.39
C ASP A 294 -10.57 -0.06 -17.74
N ILE A 295 -9.77 0.07 -16.66
CA ILE A 295 -9.22 -1.08 -15.93
C ILE A 295 -10.34 -1.90 -15.31
N GLY A 296 -11.39 -1.25 -14.79
CA GLY A 296 -12.52 -1.94 -14.18
C GLY A 296 -13.25 -2.86 -15.15
N ALA A 297 -13.58 -2.36 -16.35
CA ALA A 297 -14.22 -3.16 -17.38
C ALA A 297 -13.31 -4.30 -17.87
N ALA A 298 -12.01 -4.03 -18.05
CA ALA A 298 -11.06 -5.06 -18.46
C ALA A 298 -10.94 -6.19 -17.44
N LEU A 299 -10.84 -5.87 -16.15
CA LEU A 299 -10.72 -6.85 -15.06
C LEU A 299 -11.93 -7.82 -14.99
N ALA A 300 -13.10 -7.44 -15.48
CA ALA A 300 -14.27 -8.31 -15.55
C ALA A 300 -14.07 -9.51 -16.49
N HIS A 301 -13.15 -9.43 -17.46
CA HIS A 301 -12.92 -10.46 -18.46
C HIS A 301 -11.96 -11.57 -18.00
N LEU A 302 -12.06 -12.72 -18.69
CA LEU A 302 -11.17 -13.85 -18.60
C LEU A 302 -10.71 -14.23 -20.03
N PRO A 303 -9.54 -14.83 -20.23
CA PRO A 303 -8.51 -15.09 -19.23
C PRO A 303 -7.72 -13.82 -18.84
N LEU A 304 -6.98 -13.88 -17.72
CA LEU A 304 -6.16 -12.75 -17.26
C LEU A 304 -4.96 -12.47 -18.17
N THR A 305 -4.50 -13.47 -18.91
CA THR A 305 -3.44 -13.32 -19.93
C THR A 305 -3.74 -12.22 -20.93
N ASP A 306 -5.00 -12.00 -21.24
CA ASP A 306 -5.44 -11.08 -22.30
C ASP A 306 -5.66 -9.63 -21.81
N LEU A 307 -5.53 -9.37 -20.50
CA LEU A 307 -5.82 -8.06 -19.91
C LEU A 307 -5.05 -6.91 -20.58
N PRO A 308 -3.72 -7.00 -20.82
CA PRO A 308 -3.00 -5.91 -21.48
C PRO A 308 -3.52 -5.61 -22.89
N GLN A 309 -3.85 -6.64 -23.67
CA GLN A 309 -4.40 -6.47 -25.02
C GLN A 309 -5.77 -5.81 -25.00
N ARG A 310 -6.64 -6.20 -24.06
CA ARG A 310 -7.99 -5.61 -23.88
C ARG A 310 -7.92 -4.16 -23.45
N LEU A 311 -6.92 -3.78 -22.69
CA LEU A 311 -6.62 -2.40 -22.31
C LEU A 311 -5.94 -1.60 -23.46
N GLY A 312 -5.65 -2.20 -24.59
CA GLY A 312 -4.91 -1.52 -25.67
C GLY A 312 -3.43 -1.31 -25.37
N CYS A 313 -2.89 -1.97 -24.36
CA CYS A 313 -1.47 -1.88 -24.01
C CYS A 313 -0.57 -2.68 -24.97
N GLY A 314 -1.15 -3.61 -25.75
CA GLY A 314 -0.40 -4.51 -26.61
C GLY A 314 0.41 -5.55 -25.81
N ASP A 315 1.57 -5.93 -26.32
CA ASP A 315 2.47 -6.85 -25.63
C ASP A 315 3.14 -6.17 -24.42
N VAL A 316 3.01 -6.79 -23.25
CA VAL A 316 3.61 -6.33 -22.01
C VAL A 316 4.50 -7.43 -21.44
N PRO A 317 5.82 -7.43 -21.77
CA PRO A 317 6.73 -8.51 -21.41
C PRO A 317 6.79 -8.79 -19.89
N LEU A 318 6.64 -7.77 -19.07
CA LEU A 318 6.61 -7.91 -17.61
C LEU A 318 5.40 -8.73 -17.15
N TRP A 319 4.21 -8.43 -17.69
CA TRP A 319 2.97 -9.17 -17.41
C TRP A 319 3.08 -10.64 -17.79
N ASN A 320 3.54 -10.89 -19.02
CA ASN A 320 3.71 -12.26 -19.54
C ASN A 320 4.67 -13.08 -18.66
N ARG A 321 5.73 -12.44 -18.18
CA ARG A 321 6.72 -13.07 -17.31
C ARG A 321 6.11 -13.42 -15.95
N TRP A 322 5.33 -12.53 -15.36
CA TRP A 322 4.64 -12.81 -14.10
C TRP A 322 3.72 -14.03 -14.19
N ILE A 323 2.85 -14.03 -15.19
CA ILE A 323 1.89 -15.14 -15.42
C ILE A 323 2.58 -16.46 -15.76
N ALA A 324 3.81 -16.42 -16.28
CA ALA A 324 4.55 -17.64 -16.59
C ALA A 324 5.02 -18.40 -15.34
N HIS A 325 4.98 -17.79 -14.16
CA HIS A 325 5.49 -18.34 -12.90
C HIS A 325 4.41 -18.37 -11.82
N PRO A 326 3.36 -19.23 -11.93
CA PRO A 326 2.22 -19.25 -11.01
C PRO A 326 2.51 -19.92 -9.66
N THR A 327 3.70 -20.49 -9.47
CA THR A 327 4.16 -21.13 -8.23
C THR A 327 5.48 -20.51 -7.76
N LEU A 328 5.82 -20.67 -6.49
CA LEU A 328 7.11 -20.21 -5.93
C LEU A 328 8.27 -21.09 -6.46
N ASP A 329 8.62 -20.87 -7.70
CA ASP A 329 9.67 -21.59 -8.41
C ASP A 329 11.07 -20.94 -8.25
N THR A 330 12.03 -21.38 -9.03
CA THR A 330 13.40 -20.85 -9.02
C THR A 330 13.47 -19.39 -9.47
N TYR A 331 12.55 -18.92 -10.33
CA TYR A 331 12.48 -17.54 -10.77
C TYR A 331 12.21 -16.60 -9.58
N TRP A 332 11.15 -16.83 -8.82
CA TRP A 332 10.82 -15.99 -7.67
C TRP A 332 11.87 -16.07 -6.56
N ARG A 333 12.39 -17.28 -6.28
CA ARG A 333 13.44 -17.48 -5.26
C ARG A 333 14.74 -16.75 -5.61
N ALA A 334 15.11 -16.70 -6.90
CA ALA A 334 16.28 -15.96 -7.36
C ALA A 334 16.16 -14.44 -7.13
N HIS A 335 14.95 -13.91 -7.19
CA HIS A 335 14.68 -12.48 -7.04
C HIS A 335 14.34 -12.05 -5.60
N ALA A 336 14.15 -13.00 -4.68
CA ALA A 336 13.80 -12.71 -3.31
C ALA A 336 14.95 -12.07 -2.52
N VAL A 337 14.70 -10.94 -1.87
CA VAL A 337 15.63 -10.26 -0.96
C VAL A 337 15.85 -11.08 0.29
N THR A 338 14.80 -11.69 0.85
CA THR A 338 14.86 -12.48 2.09
C THR A 338 15.84 -13.63 2.00
N THR A 339 15.99 -14.27 0.84
CA THR A 339 16.98 -15.37 0.62
C THR A 339 18.43 -14.89 0.70
N LYS A 340 18.69 -13.59 0.56
CA LYS A 340 20.00 -12.96 0.52
C LYS A 340 20.22 -11.98 1.66
N ILE A 341 19.29 -11.85 2.59
CA ILE A 341 19.25 -10.81 3.61
C ILE A 341 20.51 -10.76 4.48
N ALA A 342 21.14 -11.90 4.75
CA ALA A 342 22.37 -11.98 5.53
C ALA A 342 23.58 -11.27 4.89
N ARG A 343 23.50 -10.91 3.61
CA ARG A 343 24.54 -10.15 2.91
C ARG A 343 24.50 -8.66 3.19
N VAL A 344 23.38 -8.15 3.70
CA VAL A 344 23.22 -6.73 4.00
C VAL A 344 24.14 -6.31 5.13
N LYS A 345 24.98 -5.31 4.88
CA LYS A 345 25.96 -4.77 5.85
C LYS A 345 25.66 -3.32 6.23
N ALA A 346 25.01 -2.60 5.34
CA ALA A 346 24.65 -1.20 5.56
C ALA A 346 23.51 -1.07 6.58
N PRO A 347 23.54 -0.06 7.46
CA PRO A 347 22.40 0.31 8.30
C PRO A 347 21.15 0.61 7.46
N VAL A 348 19.99 0.22 7.99
CA VAL A 348 18.71 0.25 7.26
C VAL A 348 17.69 1.09 8.02
N LEU A 349 17.10 2.08 7.35
CA LEU A 349 15.90 2.77 7.78
C LEU A 349 14.73 2.30 6.92
N GLN A 350 13.80 1.57 7.51
CA GLN A 350 12.55 1.12 6.88
C GLN A 350 11.41 2.08 7.19
N ILE A 351 10.69 2.54 6.17
CA ILE A 351 9.54 3.44 6.34
C ILE A 351 8.36 2.88 5.55
N SER A 352 7.21 2.69 6.18
CA SER A 352 5.97 2.31 5.48
C SER A 352 4.72 2.67 6.27
N GLY A 353 3.55 2.38 5.68
CA GLY A 353 2.25 2.51 6.31
C GLY A 353 1.64 1.15 6.63
N TRP A 354 0.76 1.09 7.64
CA TRP A 354 0.05 -0.13 8.02
C TRP A 354 -0.90 -0.66 6.94
N TYR A 355 -1.39 0.24 6.07
CA TYR A 355 -2.28 -0.09 4.95
C TYR A 355 -1.55 -0.17 3.60
N ASP A 356 -0.21 -0.06 3.62
CA ASP A 356 0.60 -0.38 2.45
C ASP A 356 0.51 -1.89 2.21
N ASP A 357 0.24 -2.30 1.00
CA ASP A 357 0.29 -3.69 0.57
C ASP A 357 1.72 -4.27 0.57
N SER A 358 2.71 -3.44 0.95
CA SER A 358 4.09 -3.87 1.10
C SER A 358 4.40 -4.40 2.50
N ARG A 359 4.52 -5.70 2.65
CA ARG A 359 4.98 -6.38 3.88
C ARG A 359 6.49 -6.23 4.10
N GLY A 360 7.24 -5.92 3.03
CA GLY A 360 8.70 -5.92 3.01
C GLY A 360 9.35 -5.25 4.22
N PRO A 361 8.95 -4.03 4.64
CA PRO A 361 9.55 -3.34 5.76
C PRO A 361 9.58 -4.16 7.06
N ILE A 362 8.51 -4.85 7.40
CA ILE A 362 8.46 -5.69 8.61
C ILE A 362 9.14 -7.04 8.37
N ASP A 363 8.86 -7.70 7.26
CA ASP A 363 9.47 -9.00 6.93
C ASP A 363 11.00 -8.89 6.89
N TYR A 364 11.55 -7.82 6.29
CA TYR A 364 13.00 -7.61 6.26
C TYR A 364 13.58 -7.20 7.60
N THR A 365 12.85 -6.42 8.40
CA THR A 365 13.25 -6.11 9.77
C THR A 365 13.36 -7.40 10.57
N ASN A 366 12.36 -8.28 10.52
CA ASN A 366 12.37 -9.58 11.20
C ASN A 366 13.50 -10.48 10.69
N ALA A 367 13.63 -10.64 9.38
CA ALA A 367 14.63 -11.49 8.76
C ALA A 367 16.06 -10.99 9.05
N LEU A 368 16.31 -9.69 8.96
CA LEU A 368 17.62 -9.12 9.21
C LEU A 368 17.98 -9.13 10.70
N SER A 369 17.04 -8.88 11.60
CA SER A 369 17.24 -8.96 13.05
C SER A 369 17.61 -10.37 13.53
N ALA A 370 17.23 -11.41 12.79
CA ALA A 370 17.61 -12.79 13.07
C ALA A 370 19.07 -13.10 12.66
N VAL A 371 19.71 -12.24 11.86
CA VAL A 371 21.10 -12.43 11.41
C VAL A 371 22.06 -11.99 12.51
N ARG A 372 22.96 -12.89 12.94
CA ARG A 372 23.98 -12.53 13.94
C ARG A 372 24.90 -11.42 13.42
N GLY A 373 25.03 -10.34 14.21
CA GLY A 373 25.86 -9.20 13.84
C GLY A 373 25.26 -8.36 12.70
N HIS A 374 23.95 -8.37 12.57
CA HIS A 374 23.23 -7.53 11.60
C HIS A 374 23.54 -6.04 11.84
N PRO A 375 23.45 -5.19 10.79
CA PRO A 375 23.62 -3.76 10.93
C PRO A 375 22.45 -3.15 11.74
N PHE A 376 22.61 -1.90 12.18
CA PHE A 376 21.53 -1.20 12.86
C PHE A 376 20.31 -1.04 11.93
N ILE A 377 19.15 -1.40 12.46
CA ILE A 377 17.86 -1.35 11.74
C ILE A 377 16.97 -0.37 12.47
N ARG A 378 16.32 0.50 11.71
CA ARG A 378 15.26 1.36 12.21
C ARG A 378 13.99 1.17 11.41
N LEU A 379 12.87 0.93 12.11
CA LEU A 379 11.54 0.70 11.53
C LEU A 379 10.61 1.85 11.90
N VAL A 380 9.96 2.44 10.89
CA VAL A 380 8.92 3.47 11.04
C VAL A 380 7.66 3.00 10.33
N MET A 381 6.62 2.65 11.08
CA MET A 381 5.33 2.21 10.56
C MET A 381 4.24 3.23 10.90
N GLY A 382 3.78 3.94 9.90
CA GLY A 382 2.82 5.03 10.05
C GLY A 382 1.41 4.71 9.56
N PRO A 383 0.48 5.66 9.68
CA PRO A 383 -0.92 5.48 9.27
C PRO A 383 -1.09 5.74 7.76
N GLY A 384 -0.22 5.20 6.92
CA GLY A 384 -0.24 5.39 5.46
C GLY A 384 -0.63 4.13 4.70
N ALA A 385 -0.95 4.32 3.42
CA ALA A 385 -1.01 3.29 2.39
C ALA A 385 0.22 3.42 1.48
N HIS A 386 0.18 2.88 0.27
CA HIS A 386 1.35 2.83 -0.63
C HIS A 386 1.95 4.21 -0.97
N LYS A 387 1.17 5.29 -1.01
CA LYS A 387 1.71 6.66 -1.17
C LYS A 387 2.61 7.12 -0.01
N GLY A 388 2.69 6.35 1.08
CA GLY A 388 3.55 6.61 2.23
C GLY A 388 2.90 7.47 3.30
N ILE A 389 3.67 7.74 4.36
CA ILE A 389 3.21 8.46 5.55
C ILE A 389 3.18 9.99 5.39
N ASP A 390 3.71 10.52 4.30
CA ASP A 390 3.67 11.95 3.95
C ASP A 390 2.27 12.42 3.52
N TYR A 391 1.48 11.52 2.98
CA TYR A 391 0.18 11.81 2.37
C TYR A 391 -1.00 11.39 3.24
N VAL A 392 -0.74 11.07 4.50
CA VAL A 392 -1.79 10.70 5.44
C VAL A 392 -2.66 11.91 5.73
N ALA A 393 -3.91 11.68 5.60
CA ALA A 393 -4.92 12.67 5.87
C ALA A 393 -5.17 12.79 7.40
N GLY A 394 -5.47 14.00 7.93
CA GLY A 394 -5.70 14.28 9.35
C GLY A 394 -6.89 13.58 10.01
N GLU A 395 -7.42 12.50 9.40
CA GLU A 395 -8.40 11.59 10.00
C GLU A 395 -7.88 10.99 11.31
N PHE A 396 -6.56 10.84 11.40
CA PHE A 396 -5.88 10.28 12.57
C PHE A 396 -5.19 11.35 13.44
N GLY A 397 -5.58 12.63 13.31
CA GLY A 397 -5.04 13.74 14.09
C GLY A 397 -3.77 14.37 13.52
N ALA A 398 -3.34 15.47 14.15
CA ALA A 398 -2.25 16.33 13.65
C ALA A 398 -0.90 15.60 13.56
N GLN A 399 -0.68 14.55 14.35
CA GLN A 399 0.59 13.80 14.36
C GLN A 399 0.64 12.65 13.33
N SER A 400 -0.43 12.42 12.56
CA SER A 400 -0.49 11.32 11.60
C SER A 400 0.41 11.53 10.38
N ARG A 401 0.69 12.78 10.00
CA ARG A 401 1.52 13.12 8.85
C ARG A 401 2.96 13.37 9.25
N VAL A 402 3.88 12.63 8.66
CA VAL A 402 5.34 12.75 8.90
C VAL A 402 6.05 12.97 7.58
N GLU A 403 7.05 13.85 7.57
CA GLU A 403 7.87 14.10 6.38
C GLU A 403 8.98 13.04 6.24
N THR A 404 8.79 12.09 5.34
CA THR A 404 9.74 10.98 5.09
C THR A 404 11.14 11.51 4.76
N ARG A 405 11.25 12.55 3.92
CA ARG A 405 12.56 13.13 3.55
C ARG A 405 13.33 13.67 4.73
N ARG A 406 12.65 14.20 5.74
CA ARG A 406 13.30 14.68 6.96
C ARG A 406 13.88 13.52 7.78
N LEU A 407 13.17 12.38 7.85
CA LEU A 407 13.69 11.18 8.50
C LEU A 407 14.92 10.66 7.76
N GLN A 408 14.86 10.57 6.44
CA GLN A 408 15.96 10.15 5.59
C GLN A 408 17.17 11.09 5.71
N LEU A 409 16.94 12.41 5.76
CA LEU A 409 18.00 13.41 5.93
C LEU A 409 18.72 13.24 7.26
N ARG A 410 17.99 13.09 8.38
CA ARG A 410 18.58 12.85 9.69
C ARG A 410 19.39 11.54 9.72
N TRP A 411 18.91 10.51 9.03
CA TRP A 411 19.59 9.23 8.85
C TRP A 411 20.91 9.39 8.10
N PHE A 412 20.91 10.10 6.98
CA PHE A 412 22.12 10.31 6.18
C PHE A 412 23.08 11.33 6.78
N ASP A 413 22.62 12.31 7.53
CA ASP A 413 23.47 13.16 8.34
C ASP A 413 24.37 12.33 9.27
N ARG A 414 23.85 11.25 9.83
CA ARG A 414 24.64 10.30 10.65
C ARG A 414 25.59 9.47 9.82
N TYR A 415 25.06 8.73 8.83
CA TYR A 415 25.81 7.65 8.18
C TYR A 415 26.69 8.13 7.01
N LEU A 416 26.31 9.18 6.30
CA LEU A 416 27.10 9.71 5.18
C LEU A 416 27.99 10.86 5.61
N MET A 417 27.50 11.75 6.49
CA MET A 417 28.24 12.94 6.91
C MET A 417 28.94 12.78 8.26
N GLY A 418 28.68 11.70 8.98
CA GLY A 418 29.30 11.42 10.28
C GLY A 418 28.84 12.32 11.43
N LYS A 419 27.71 13.01 11.27
CA LYS A 419 27.18 13.90 12.33
C LYS A 419 26.69 13.07 13.52
N ASP A 420 27.04 13.50 14.72
CA ASP A 420 26.52 12.89 15.94
C ASP A 420 25.15 13.49 16.30
N ASN A 421 24.10 12.97 15.69
CA ASN A 421 22.72 13.39 15.89
C ASN A 421 21.88 12.39 16.71
N GLY A 422 22.48 11.34 17.23
CA GLY A 422 21.87 10.36 18.13
C GLY A 422 20.92 9.35 17.48
N VAL A 423 20.70 9.41 16.17
CA VAL A 423 19.68 8.54 15.49
C VAL A 423 19.98 7.04 15.64
N ASP A 424 21.21 6.66 15.83
CA ASP A 424 21.70 5.29 16.03
C ASP A 424 21.68 4.83 17.50
N ARG A 425 21.27 5.69 18.42
CA ARG A 425 21.17 5.41 19.87
C ARG A 425 19.74 5.49 20.39
N GLU A 426 18.81 5.99 19.58
CA GLU A 426 17.39 6.05 19.91
C GLU A 426 16.74 4.65 19.78
N LEU A 427 15.55 4.49 20.37
CA LEU A 427 14.78 3.26 20.22
C LEU A 427 14.50 2.98 18.73
N PRO A 428 14.73 1.74 18.28
CA PRO A 428 14.82 1.44 16.84
C PRO A 428 13.47 1.33 16.13
N VAL A 429 12.36 1.36 16.84
CA VAL A 429 11.03 1.16 16.24
C VAL A 429 10.10 2.31 16.61
N ASP A 430 9.53 2.94 15.60
CA ASP A 430 8.47 3.94 15.73
C ASP A 430 7.21 3.38 15.06
N VAL A 431 6.12 3.21 15.83
CA VAL A 431 4.84 2.71 15.33
C VAL A 431 3.72 3.68 15.62
N PHE A 432 2.86 3.92 14.64
CA PHE A 432 1.61 4.65 14.85
C PHE A 432 0.53 3.69 15.30
N VAL A 433 -0.14 4.01 16.41
CA VAL A 433 -1.20 3.21 17.01
C VAL A 433 -2.54 3.85 16.66
N PHE A 434 -3.33 3.19 15.81
CA PHE A 434 -4.69 3.62 15.48
C PHE A 434 -5.63 3.48 16.69
N GLY A 435 -6.68 4.26 16.73
CA GLY A 435 -7.56 4.41 17.89
C GLY A 435 -7.03 5.50 18.80
N ASP A 436 -5.93 5.25 19.50
CA ASP A 436 -5.22 6.30 20.26
C ASP A 436 -4.67 7.40 19.35
N ASN A 437 -4.37 7.09 18.09
CA ASN A 437 -3.81 7.99 17.09
C ASN A 437 -2.51 8.67 17.53
N ILE A 438 -1.60 7.89 18.11
CA ILE A 438 -0.30 8.36 18.61
C ILE A 438 0.86 7.56 18.01
N TRP A 439 2.03 8.20 17.93
CA TRP A 439 3.30 7.52 17.72
C TRP A 439 3.83 6.96 19.04
N ARG A 440 4.32 5.72 18.96
CA ARG A 440 4.95 5.04 20.09
C ARG A 440 6.31 4.49 19.70
N LYS A 441 7.31 4.73 20.56
CA LYS A 441 8.67 4.21 20.40
C LYS A 441 8.80 2.88 21.11
N GLU A 442 9.43 1.90 20.43
CA GLU A 442 9.60 0.54 20.92
C GLU A 442 11.06 0.10 20.84
N ALA A 443 11.46 -0.74 21.79
CA ALA A 443 12.84 -1.23 21.88
C ALA A 443 13.16 -2.31 20.83
N ALA A 444 12.17 -2.99 20.31
CA ALA A 444 12.32 -4.05 19.33
C ALA A 444 10.99 -4.32 18.61
N TRP A 445 11.08 -4.98 17.47
CA TRP A 445 9.97 -5.61 16.78
C TRP A 445 10.34 -7.06 16.45
N PRO A 446 9.47 -8.07 16.67
CA PRO A 446 8.13 -7.98 17.31
C PRO A 446 8.19 -7.54 18.78
N LEU A 447 7.07 -7.02 19.31
CA LEU A 447 6.99 -6.56 20.70
C LEU A 447 6.98 -7.73 21.67
N ALA A 448 7.94 -7.78 22.58
CA ALA A 448 8.07 -8.90 23.55
C ALA A 448 6.87 -9.04 24.50
N ARG A 449 6.10 -7.97 24.74
CA ARG A 449 4.93 -7.97 25.62
C ARG A 449 3.62 -8.40 24.93
N THR A 450 3.68 -8.71 23.64
CA THR A 450 2.52 -9.19 22.89
C THR A 450 2.09 -10.57 23.35
N THR A 451 0.80 -10.75 23.60
CA THR A 451 0.20 -12.05 23.94
C THR A 451 -0.74 -12.49 22.81
N PRO A 452 -0.49 -13.61 22.14
CA PRO A 452 -1.39 -14.13 21.13
C PRO A 452 -2.69 -14.64 21.78
N VAL A 453 -3.82 -14.05 21.40
CA VAL A 453 -5.16 -14.43 21.90
C VAL A 453 -5.97 -14.98 20.75
N LYS A 454 -6.53 -16.19 20.93
CA LYS A 454 -7.44 -16.81 19.98
C LYS A 454 -8.85 -16.26 20.15
N TRP A 455 -9.43 -15.88 19.02
CA TRP A 455 -10.83 -15.51 18.88
C TRP A 455 -11.50 -16.53 17.97
N TYR A 456 -12.38 -17.36 18.55
CA TYR A 456 -13.03 -18.47 17.86
C TYR A 456 -14.27 -17.99 17.11
N LEU A 457 -14.49 -18.60 15.94
CA LEU A 457 -15.68 -18.42 15.14
C LEU A 457 -16.72 -19.44 15.62
N ALA A 458 -17.97 -19.01 15.84
CA ALA A 458 -19.07 -19.86 16.23
C ALA A 458 -20.40 -19.34 15.67
N SER A 459 -21.34 -20.22 15.36
CA SER A 459 -22.70 -19.88 14.92
C SER A 459 -23.65 -21.03 15.12
N GLY A 460 -24.94 -20.82 14.87
CA GLY A 460 -25.95 -21.85 14.68
C GLY A 460 -26.14 -22.27 13.21
N GLY A 461 -25.22 -21.89 12.31
CA GLY A 461 -25.27 -22.21 10.87
C GLY A 461 -25.89 -21.11 10.00
N ARG A 462 -25.96 -19.88 10.47
CA ARG A 462 -26.56 -18.73 9.76
C ARG A 462 -25.69 -17.47 9.81
N ALA A 463 -24.37 -17.63 9.71
CA ALA A 463 -23.42 -16.49 9.77
C ALA A 463 -23.30 -15.72 8.43
N ASN A 464 -24.18 -15.90 7.44
CA ASN A 464 -24.05 -15.38 6.07
C ASN A 464 -24.14 -13.85 5.93
N THR A 465 -24.54 -13.13 6.95
CA THR A 465 -24.57 -11.66 6.96
C THR A 465 -24.26 -11.12 8.36
N SER A 466 -24.03 -9.82 8.46
CA SER A 466 -23.85 -9.15 9.75
C SER A 466 -25.13 -9.18 10.64
N ALA A 467 -26.29 -9.50 10.10
CA ALA A 467 -27.54 -9.74 10.83
C ALA A 467 -27.75 -11.23 11.19
N GLY A 468 -26.83 -12.10 10.80
CA GLY A 468 -26.84 -13.52 11.12
C GLY A 468 -26.47 -13.81 12.59
N ASP A 469 -26.22 -15.08 12.88
CA ASP A 469 -25.93 -15.55 14.24
C ASP A 469 -24.43 -15.81 14.50
N GLY A 470 -23.55 -15.30 13.63
CA GLY A 470 -22.11 -15.46 13.75
C GLY A 470 -21.54 -14.73 14.97
N VAL A 471 -20.89 -15.45 15.84
CA VAL A 471 -20.26 -14.98 17.07
C VAL A 471 -18.76 -15.13 17.01
N LEU A 472 -18.04 -14.08 17.44
CA LEU A 472 -16.60 -14.09 17.66
C LEU A 472 -16.31 -13.98 19.16
N ASP A 473 -15.68 -15.00 19.76
CA ASP A 473 -15.44 -15.04 21.20
C ASP A 473 -14.09 -15.71 21.52
N THR A 474 -13.51 -15.40 22.65
CA THR A 474 -12.29 -16.06 23.15
C THR A 474 -12.55 -17.43 23.76
N ILE A 475 -13.82 -17.79 23.93
CA ILE A 475 -14.25 -19.10 24.39
C ILE A 475 -14.39 -20.04 23.19
N ALA A 476 -13.73 -21.19 23.25
CA ALA A 476 -13.81 -22.19 22.18
C ALA A 476 -15.25 -22.72 22.00
N PRO A 477 -15.67 -22.98 20.74
CA PRO A 477 -17.01 -23.49 20.48
C PRO A 477 -17.24 -24.86 21.13
N SER A 478 -18.47 -25.08 21.66
CA SER A 478 -18.91 -26.35 22.23
C SER A 478 -19.91 -27.08 21.33
N GLY A 479 -20.42 -26.41 20.30
CA GLY A 479 -21.39 -26.97 19.33
C GLY A 479 -20.73 -27.65 18.15
N SER A 480 -21.51 -28.25 17.27
CA SER A 480 -21.05 -28.95 16.05
C SER A 480 -21.60 -28.31 14.78
N ALA A 481 -21.95 -27.04 14.81
CA ALA A 481 -22.45 -26.33 13.63
C ALA A 481 -21.36 -26.04 12.60
N ALA A 482 -21.79 -25.85 11.37
CA ALA A 482 -20.96 -25.36 10.29
C ALA A 482 -21.76 -24.35 9.46
N ASP A 483 -21.13 -23.34 8.92
CA ASP A 483 -21.74 -22.41 7.99
C ASP A 483 -21.40 -22.75 6.56
N THR A 484 -22.32 -22.46 5.65
CA THR A 484 -22.13 -22.70 4.21
C THR A 484 -22.44 -21.45 3.42
N PHE A 485 -21.74 -21.28 2.30
CA PHE A 485 -22.03 -20.25 1.29
C PHE A 485 -21.64 -20.73 -0.10
N SER A 486 -22.14 -20.06 -1.12
CA SER A 486 -21.74 -20.35 -2.51
C SER A 486 -20.86 -19.22 -3.02
N TYR A 487 -19.76 -19.59 -3.66
CA TYR A 487 -18.89 -18.66 -4.35
C TYR A 487 -19.03 -18.83 -5.87
N ASP A 488 -19.46 -17.76 -6.52
CA ASP A 488 -19.58 -17.67 -7.99
C ASP A 488 -18.50 -16.75 -8.54
N PRO A 489 -17.54 -17.25 -9.33
CA PRO A 489 -16.51 -16.42 -9.95
C PRO A 489 -17.04 -15.35 -10.94
N ALA A 490 -18.30 -15.47 -11.41
CA ALA A 490 -18.94 -14.45 -12.22
C ALA A 490 -19.42 -13.25 -11.38
N ASN A 491 -19.63 -13.45 -10.08
CA ASN A 491 -20.08 -12.41 -9.15
C ASN A 491 -19.27 -12.44 -7.84
N PRO A 492 -17.95 -12.22 -7.91
CA PRO A 492 -17.08 -12.35 -6.75
C PRO A 492 -17.38 -11.30 -5.68
N THR A 493 -17.11 -11.63 -4.41
CA THR A 493 -17.12 -10.66 -3.31
C THR A 493 -16.16 -9.52 -3.63
N PRO A 494 -16.63 -8.24 -3.63
CA PRO A 494 -15.81 -7.14 -4.07
C PRO A 494 -14.87 -6.63 -2.98
N PHE A 495 -13.71 -6.13 -3.43
CA PHE A 495 -12.86 -5.25 -2.64
C PHE A 495 -13.16 -3.79 -3.00
N LEU A 496 -13.27 -2.94 -1.99
CA LEU A 496 -13.59 -1.53 -2.16
C LEU A 496 -12.31 -0.76 -2.53
N ILE A 497 -11.87 -0.89 -3.77
CA ILE A 497 -10.73 -0.14 -4.29
C ILE A 497 -11.18 0.82 -5.37
N ASP A 498 -10.62 2.03 -5.37
CA ASP A 498 -10.73 2.89 -6.53
C ASP A 498 -9.79 2.37 -7.61
N SER A 499 -10.36 1.85 -8.69
CA SER A 499 -9.61 1.31 -9.82
C SER A 499 -8.70 2.35 -10.51
N ARG A 500 -8.88 3.64 -10.22
CA ARG A 500 -8.03 4.72 -10.73
C ARG A 500 -6.86 5.02 -9.80
N GLU A 501 -7.02 4.83 -8.50
CA GLU A 501 -5.95 5.03 -7.53
C GLU A 501 -5.03 3.82 -7.41
N LEU A 502 -5.49 2.63 -7.81
CA LEU A 502 -4.74 1.36 -7.82
C LEU A 502 -4.13 0.99 -6.45
N GLU A 503 -4.65 1.54 -5.38
CA GLU A 503 -4.09 1.42 -4.05
C GLU A 503 -5.14 1.01 -3.03
N THR A 504 -4.71 0.25 -2.02
CA THR A 504 -5.52 0.01 -0.84
C THR A 504 -5.79 1.33 -0.13
N SER A 505 -7.02 1.52 0.24
CA SER A 505 -7.46 2.73 0.89
C SER A 505 -7.41 2.61 2.41
N LEU A 506 -7.29 3.76 3.06
CA LEU A 506 -7.51 3.87 4.50
C LEU A 506 -9.01 3.93 4.77
N ASN A 507 -9.47 3.35 5.89
CA ASN A 507 -10.85 3.47 6.39
C ASN A 507 -11.93 3.03 5.39
N GLU A 508 -11.73 1.89 4.75
CA GLU A 508 -12.75 1.31 3.88
C GLU A 508 -13.91 0.76 4.71
N ASP A 509 -15.12 1.24 4.42
CA ASP A 509 -16.33 0.83 5.13
C ASP A 509 -17.01 -0.37 4.42
N PHE A 510 -16.96 -1.52 5.08
CA PHE A 510 -17.55 -2.78 4.63
C PHE A 510 -18.96 -3.04 5.19
N THR A 511 -19.60 -2.07 5.83
CA THR A 511 -20.91 -2.25 6.47
C THR A 511 -21.97 -2.77 5.51
N ALA A 512 -22.15 -2.08 4.37
CA ALA A 512 -23.15 -2.46 3.38
C ALA A 512 -22.87 -3.83 2.77
N LEU A 513 -21.60 -4.15 2.51
CA LEU A 513 -21.20 -5.42 1.95
C LEU A 513 -21.49 -6.56 2.92
N ASN A 514 -21.11 -6.43 4.19
CA ASN A 514 -21.37 -7.43 5.22
C ASN A 514 -22.87 -7.64 5.52
N ALA A 515 -23.71 -6.64 5.23
CA ALA A 515 -25.15 -6.70 5.43
C ALA A 515 -25.91 -7.35 4.27
N SER A 516 -25.41 -7.22 3.03
CA SER A 516 -26.16 -7.56 1.81
C SER A 516 -25.64 -8.80 1.06
N ARG A 517 -24.35 -9.13 1.18
CA ARG A 517 -23.77 -10.29 0.50
C ARG A 517 -23.96 -11.56 1.31
N HIS A 518 -24.35 -12.65 0.62
CA HIS A 518 -24.51 -13.98 1.22
C HIS A 518 -23.39 -14.97 0.87
N ASP A 519 -22.40 -14.52 0.12
CA ASP A 519 -21.19 -15.24 -0.26
C ASP A 519 -20.00 -14.96 0.70
N ALA A 520 -20.31 -14.42 1.86
CA ALA A 520 -19.39 -14.24 2.97
C ALA A 520 -20.05 -14.61 4.30
N LEU A 521 -19.24 -15.13 5.23
CA LEU A 521 -19.64 -15.41 6.61
C LEU A 521 -19.13 -14.29 7.51
N VAL A 522 -19.97 -13.86 8.46
CA VAL A 522 -19.70 -12.72 9.32
C VAL A 522 -19.82 -13.10 10.79
N PHE A 523 -18.73 -12.96 11.53
CA PHE A 523 -18.65 -13.28 12.96
C PHE A 523 -18.30 -12.01 13.73
N THR A 524 -19.12 -11.64 14.72
CA THR A 524 -18.99 -10.37 15.44
C THR A 524 -18.90 -10.62 16.95
N SER A 525 -17.96 -9.94 17.62
CA SER A 525 -17.81 -10.01 19.07
C SER A 525 -18.96 -9.34 19.82
N LYS A 526 -19.06 -9.60 21.11
CA LYS A 526 -19.82 -8.75 22.02
C LYS A 526 -19.25 -7.33 22.02
N LEU A 527 -20.06 -6.40 22.49
CA LEU A 527 -19.62 -5.01 22.68
C LEU A 527 -18.42 -4.98 23.63
N LEU A 528 -17.36 -4.31 23.24
CA LEU A 528 -16.18 -4.15 24.07
C LEU A 528 -16.48 -3.18 25.20
N THR A 529 -16.18 -3.58 26.42
CA THR A 529 -16.33 -2.74 27.62
C THR A 529 -15.02 -2.10 28.06
N LYS A 530 -13.90 -2.59 27.51
CA LYS A 530 -12.55 -2.09 27.73
C LYS A 530 -11.82 -2.03 26.39
N PRO A 531 -10.84 -1.13 26.23
CA PRO A 531 -10.04 -1.08 25.01
C PRO A 531 -9.23 -2.37 24.87
N ILE A 532 -9.09 -2.85 23.63
CA ILE A 532 -8.22 -3.97 23.27
C ILE A 532 -7.22 -3.45 22.24
N GLU A 533 -5.95 -3.43 22.61
CA GLU A 533 -4.88 -3.10 21.67
C GLU A 533 -4.37 -4.36 20.99
N VAL A 534 -4.39 -4.35 19.66
CA VAL A 534 -3.81 -5.38 18.79
C VAL A 534 -2.62 -4.78 18.07
N THR A 535 -1.41 -5.22 18.44
CA THR A 535 -0.16 -4.73 17.81
C THR A 535 0.78 -5.91 17.53
N GLY A 536 1.01 -6.21 16.26
CA GLY A 536 1.85 -7.31 15.81
C GLY A 536 1.28 -8.08 14.63
N GLN A 537 1.82 -9.27 14.38
CA GLN A 537 1.37 -10.18 13.33
C GLN A 537 0.08 -10.88 13.74
N MET A 538 -0.90 -10.84 12.85
CA MET A 538 -2.17 -11.54 13.00
C MET A 538 -2.22 -12.77 12.10
N SER A 539 -3.03 -13.75 12.45
CA SER A 539 -3.25 -14.94 11.63
C SER A 539 -4.65 -15.50 11.83
N ALA A 540 -5.07 -16.36 10.90
CA ALA A 540 -6.27 -17.17 11.05
C ALA A 540 -5.94 -18.64 10.80
N ALA A 541 -6.67 -19.52 11.46
CA ALA A 541 -6.71 -20.95 11.17
C ALA A 541 -8.15 -21.34 10.88
N LEU A 542 -8.46 -21.64 9.63
CA LEU A 542 -9.77 -22.07 9.20
C LEU A 542 -9.77 -23.60 8.98
N TRP A 543 -10.82 -24.26 9.43
CA TRP A 543 -11.15 -25.61 9.05
C TRP A 543 -12.33 -25.57 8.07
N ALA A 544 -12.05 -25.92 6.81
CA ALA A 544 -13.03 -25.68 5.77
C ALA A 544 -13.00 -26.75 4.68
N ALA A 545 -14.12 -26.91 3.99
CA ALA A 545 -14.29 -27.82 2.88
C ALA A 545 -14.94 -27.10 1.69
N SER A 546 -14.65 -27.57 0.48
CA SER A 546 -15.30 -27.16 -0.76
C SER A 546 -15.68 -28.40 -1.57
N ASP A 547 -16.71 -28.29 -2.38
CA ASP A 547 -17.02 -29.31 -3.41
C ASP A 547 -16.18 -29.14 -4.68
N ALA A 548 -15.49 -28.00 -4.81
CA ALA A 548 -14.62 -27.69 -5.93
C ALA A 548 -13.23 -28.31 -5.80
N ARG A 549 -12.48 -28.31 -6.92
CA ARG A 549 -11.10 -28.84 -6.94
C ARG A 549 -10.06 -27.87 -6.44
N ASP A 550 -10.39 -26.58 -6.41
CA ASP A 550 -9.61 -25.49 -5.82
C ASP A 550 -10.56 -24.36 -5.40
N THR A 551 -10.13 -23.52 -4.50
CA THR A 551 -10.87 -22.32 -4.09
C THR A 551 -9.95 -21.41 -3.27
N ASP A 552 -10.42 -20.21 -2.93
CA ASP A 552 -9.70 -19.30 -2.03
C ASP A 552 -10.45 -19.15 -0.70
N TRP A 553 -9.68 -18.96 0.37
CA TRP A 553 -10.18 -18.62 1.70
C TRP A 553 -9.59 -17.28 2.10
N ILE A 554 -10.45 -16.29 2.26
CA ILE A 554 -10.06 -14.92 2.62
C ILE A 554 -10.66 -14.60 3.98
N VAL A 555 -9.84 -14.06 4.85
CA VAL A 555 -10.26 -13.58 6.17
C VAL A 555 -9.97 -12.10 6.26
N MET A 556 -11.00 -11.32 6.62
CA MET A 556 -10.89 -9.88 6.84
C MET A 556 -11.22 -9.57 8.29
N LEU A 557 -10.35 -8.80 8.94
CA LEU A 557 -10.57 -8.25 10.28
C LEU A 557 -11.11 -6.83 10.15
N LEU A 558 -12.20 -6.53 10.88
CA LEU A 558 -12.87 -5.23 10.85
C LEU A 558 -13.05 -4.70 12.28
N ASP A 559 -13.02 -3.38 12.39
CA ASP A 559 -13.41 -2.62 13.57
C ASP A 559 -14.82 -2.07 13.36
N VAL A 560 -15.78 -2.50 14.17
CA VAL A 560 -17.17 -2.04 14.10
C VAL A 560 -17.40 -0.97 15.14
N PHE A 561 -17.69 0.23 14.67
CA PHE A 561 -17.90 1.43 15.47
C PHE A 561 -19.29 1.45 16.15
N PRO A 562 -19.51 2.32 17.16
CA PRO A 562 -20.79 2.39 17.85
C PRO A 562 -22.00 2.74 16.97
N ASP A 563 -21.80 3.47 15.87
CA ASP A 563 -22.83 3.81 14.88
C ASP A 563 -23.12 2.67 13.88
N GLY A 564 -22.35 1.59 13.96
CA GLY A 564 -22.50 0.38 13.16
C GLY A 564 -21.64 0.31 11.92
N HIS A 565 -20.92 1.38 11.54
CA HIS A 565 -19.99 1.26 10.41
C HIS A 565 -18.82 0.33 10.74
N ALA A 566 -18.30 -0.37 9.73
CA ALA A 566 -17.30 -1.41 9.89
C ALA A 566 -16.09 -1.13 9.01
N GLU A 567 -15.00 -0.67 9.61
CA GLU A 567 -13.75 -0.36 8.90
C GLU A 567 -12.84 -1.59 8.79
N ARG A 568 -12.23 -1.77 7.61
CA ARG A 568 -11.20 -2.78 7.43
C ARG A 568 -9.95 -2.44 8.27
N VAL A 569 -9.51 -3.43 9.05
CA VAL A 569 -8.20 -3.37 9.74
C VAL A 569 -7.14 -4.02 8.88
N GLN A 570 -7.35 -5.29 8.52
CA GLN A 570 -6.48 -6.05 7.61
C GLN A 570 -7.25 -7.22 7.00
N ASP A 571 -6.67 -7.84 5.98
CA ASP A 571 -7.14 -9.07 5.38
C ASP A 571 -5.97 -9.97 4.99
N GLY A 572 -6.27 -11.22 4.69
CA GLY A 572 -5.31 -12.20 4.19
C GLY A 572 -6.00 -13.31 3.44
N ILE A 573 -5.24 -14.02 2.62
CA ILE A 573 -5.73 -15.05 1.71
C ILE A 573 -4.92 -16.33 1.79
N ALA A 574 -5.61 -17.47 1.62
CA ALA A 574 -4.99 -18.75 1.31
C ALA A 574 -5.68 -19.39 0.11
N ARG A 575 -4.94 -19.63 -0.97
CA ARG A 575 -5.40 -20.44 -2.11
C ARG A 575 -5.26 -21.91 -1.77
N ALA A 576 -6.34 -22.66 -1.83
CA ALA A 576 -6.43 -24.02 -1.32
C ALA A 576 -5.40 -24.98 -1.93
N ARG A 577 -5.06 -24.81 -3.21
CA ARG A 577 -4.02 -25.62 -3.86
C ARG A 577 -2.64 -25.43 -3.26
N PHE A 578 -2.36 -24.30 -2.58
CA PHE A 578 -1.09 -23.99 -1.93
C PHE A 578 -1.04 -24.30 -0.44
N ARG A 579 -2.06 -24.98 0.12
CA ARG A 579 -2.11 -25.31 1.55
C ARG A 579 -0.94 -26.16 2.07
N LEU A 580 -0.23 -26.84 1.16
CA LEU A 580 0.93 -27.67 1.48
C LEU A 580 2.28 -26.99 1.15
N GLY A 581 2.25 -25.73 0.68
CA GLY A 581 3.42 -24.95 0.29
C GLY A 581 3.23 -24.26 -1.06
N PHE A 582 3.89 -23.14 -1.25
CA PHE A 582 3.75 -22.29 -2.44
C PHE A 582 4.51 -22.81 -3.68
N ASP A 583 5.37 -23.81 -3.52
CA ASP A 583 6.19 -24.39 -4.58
C ASP A 583 5.53 -25.57 -5.32
N ARG A 584 4.38 -26.02 -4.82
CA ARG A 584 3.63 -27.14 -5.43
C ARG A 584 2.13 -26.95 -5.26
N GLU A 585 1.42 -27.32 -6.27
CA GLU A 585 -0.04 -27.33 -6.27
C GLU A 585 -0.56 -28.68 -5.80
N ALA A 586 -1.61 -28.66 -4.96
CA ALA A 586 -2.33 -29.84 -4.49
C ALA A 586 -3.84 -29.57 -4.54
N VAL A 587 -4.51 -30.07 -5.57
CA VAL A 587 -5.96 -29.91 -5.72
C VAL A 587 -6.72 -30.55 -4.56
N LEU A 588 -7.91 -30.03 -4.28
CA LEU A 588 -8.78 -30.51 -3.22
C LEU A 588 -9.45 -31.84 -3.61
N VAL A 589 -9.77 -32.61 -2.58
CA VAL A 589 -10.74 -33.70 -2.65
C VAL A 589 -12.09 -33.13 -2.17
N SER A 590 -13.10 -33.19 -3.04
CA SER A 590 -14.43 -32.62 -2.77
C SER A 590 -14.98 -33.06 -1.42
N GLY A 591 -15.40 -32.09 -0.63
CA GLY A 591 -16.01 -32.28 0.69
C GLY A 591 -15.06 -32.57 1.84
N ASN A 592 -13.78 -32.84 1.60
CA ASN A 592 -12.81 -33.04 2.67
C ASN A 592 -12.59 -31.74 3.46
N VAL A 593 -12.61 -31.84 4.78
CA VAL A 593 -12.26 -30.73 5.67
C VAL A 593 -10.74 -30.65 5.75
N GLU A 594 -10.21 -29.52 5.37
CA GLU A 594 -8.78 -29.21 5.42
C GLU A 594 -8.55 -27.99 6.34
N ARG A 595 -7.33 -27.88 6.87
CA ARG A 595 -6.91 -26.72 7.63
C ARG A 595 -6.19 -25.74 6.73
N TYR A 596 -6.55 -24.45 6.84
CA TYR A 596 -5.92 -23.34 6.14
C TYR A 596 -5.35 -22.37 7.16
N ASP A 597 -4.03 -22.21 7.16
CA ASP A 597 -3.34 -21.18 7.94
C ASP A 597 -3.18 -19.95 7.07
N ILE A 598 -3.75 -18.82 7.49
CA ILE A 598 -3.84 -17.58 6.73
C ILE A 598 -3.09 -16.49 7.49
N ASP A 599 -2.14 -15.85 6.85
CA ASP A 599 -1.45 -14.68 7.38
C ASP A 599 -2.33 -13.44 7.19
N LEU A 600 -2.69 -12.76 8.26
CA LEU A 600 -3.49 -11.52 8.26
C LEU A 600 -2.61 -10.27 8.36
N TRP A 601 -1.33 -10.39 8.03
CA TRP A 601 -0.36 -9.29 8.08
C TRP A 601 -0.18 -8.71 9.47
N PHE A 602 0.10 -7.40 9.52
CA PHE A 602 0.46 -6.68 10.74
C PHE A 602 -0.46 -5.49 10.93
N THR A 603 -0.70 -5.13 12.18
CA THR A 603 -1.38 -3.88 12.54
C THR A 603 -0.87 -3.34 13.87
N SER A 604 -1.24 -2.10 14.18
CA SER A 604 -1.17 -1.52 15.51
C SER A 604 -2.43 -0.68 15.72
N ARG A 605 -3.44 -1.28 16.36
CA ARG A 605 -4.77 -0.66 16.53
C ARG A 605 -5.35 -0.95 17.90
N VAL A 606 -6.00 0.07 18.47
CA VAL A 606 -6.87 -0.06 19.61
C VAL A 606 -8.31 -0.16 19.13
N PHE A 607 -8.98 -1.25 19.52
CA PHE A 607 -10.43 -1.35 19.46
C PHE A 607 -11.00 -0.74 20.72
N GLU A 608 -11.71 0.38 20.60
CA GLU A 608 -12.16 1.19 21.72
C GLU A 608 -13.39 0.58 22.44
N PRO A 609 -13.67 0.99 23.70
CA PRO A 609 -14.93 0.65 24.35
C PRO A 609 -16.12 1.12 23.52
N GLY A 610 -17.14 0.28 23.40
CA GLY A 610 -18.30 0.53 22.53
C GLY A 610 -18.13 -0.01 21.11
N HIS A 611 -16.94 -0.38 20.69
CA HIS A 611 -16.69 -1.06 19.42
C HIS A 611 -16.93 -2.56 19.51
N ARG A 612 -16.88 -3.25 18.36
CA ARG A 612 -16.86 -4.71 18.26
C ARG A 612 -15.77 -5.14 17.29
N ILE A 613 -15.15 -6.26 17.57
CA ILE A 613 -14.25 -6.91 16.60
C ILE A 613 -15.13 -7.78 15.69
N ARG A 614 -14.91 -7.68 14.39
CA ARG A 614 -15.62 -8.51 13.40
C ARG A 614 -14.62 -9.20 12.49
N VAL A 615 -14.96 -10.43 12.14
CA VAL A 615 -14.25 -11.24 11.14
C VAL A 615 -15.23 -11.58 10.02
N SER A 616 -14.83 -11.36 8.78
CA SER A 616 -15.53 -11.82 7.58
C SER A 616 -14.70 -12.90 6.89
N VAL A 617 -15.35 -13.98 6.45
CA VAL A 617 -14.73 -15.09 5.71
C VAL A 617 -15.42 -15.22 4.36
N SER A 618 -14.66 -15.16 3.26
CA SER A 618 -15.18 -15.27 1.89
C SER A 618 -14.23 -16.07 0.99
N SER A 619 -14.61 -16.28 -0.27
CA SER A 619 -13.75 -16.93 -1.28
C SER A 619 -13.30 -16.01 -2.40
N ALA A 620 -13.58 -14.71 -2.27
CA ALA A 620 -13.07 -13.69 -3.19
C ALA A 620 -12.94 -12.35 -2.46
N LEU A 621 -12.07 -11.50 -2.98
CA LEU A 621 -11.94 -10.09 -2.63
C LEU A 621 -11.42 -9.35 -3.88
N PHE A 622 -12.26 -9.37 -4.91
CA PHE A 622 -11.89 -8.92 -6.25
C PHE A 622 -12.05 -7.40 -6.42
N PRO A 623 -11.12 -6.68 -7.05
CA PRO A 623 -9.96 -7.15 -7.79
C PRO A 623 -8.61 -7.10 -7.04
N LYS A 624 -8.60 -7.01 -5.70
CA LYS A 624 -7.35 -7.10 -4.94
C LYS A 624 -6.65 -8.42 -5.25
N TYR A 625 -7.41 -9.52 -5.21
CA TYR A 625 -6.98 -10.86 -5.62
C TYR A 625 -7.70 -11.26 -6.90
N ASP A 626 -7.07 -12.11 -7.71
CA ASP A 626 -7.74 -12.71 -8.86
C ASP A 626 -8.87 -13.64 -8.40
N ARG A 627 -9.78 -13.92 -9.32
CA ARG A 627 -10.88 -14.87 -9.06
C ARG A 627 -10.36 -16.28 -9.17
N ASN A 628 -10.44 -17.08 -8.10
CA ASN A 628 -10.26 -18.52 -8.25
C ASN A 628 -11.38 -19.06 -9.12
N LEU A 629 -11.05 -19.74 -10.19
CA LEU A 629 -12.02 -20.33 -11.14
C LEU A 629 -12.61 -21.65 -10.64
N ASN A 630 -12.16 -22.14 -9.47
CA ASN A 630 -12.61 -23.34 -8.77
C ASN A 630 -12.39 -24.66 -9.52
N THR A 631 -11.85 -24.61 -10.73
CA THR A 631 -11.66 -25.78 -11.61
C THR A 631 -10.45 -26.65 -11.23
N GLY A 632 -9.50 -26.07 -10.47
CA GLY A 632 -8.18 -26.65 -10.23
C GLY A 632 -7.25 -26.55 -11.45
N GLY A 633 -7.65 -25.83 -12.50
CA GLY A 633 -6.83 -25.47 -13.66
C GLY A 633 -5.96 -24.23 -13.41
N ASN A 634 -5.52 -23.57 -14.47
CA ASN A 634 -4.70 -22.36 -14.38
C ASN A 634 -5.59 -21.10 -14.35
N ASN A 635 -5.64 -20.41 -13.24
CA ASN A 635 -6.51 -19.23 -13.05
C ASN A 635 -6.19 -18.06 -13.96
N GLU A 636 -4.93 -17.93 -14.38
CA GLU A 636 -4.49 -16.80 -15.21
C GLU A 636 -4.80 -17.04 -16.71
N ARG A 637 -4.88 -18.30 -17.13
CA ARG A 637 -4.99 -18.72 -18.53
C ARG A 637 -6.35 -19.27 -18.92
N ASP A 638 -7.11 -19.77 -17.93
CA ASP A 638 -8.42 -20.37 -18.18
C ASP A 638 -9.51 -19.30 -18.22
N SER A 639 -10.58 -19.57 -18.95
CA SER A 639 -11.77 -18.73 -19.05
C SER A 639 -13.04 -19.42 -18.52
N THR A 640 -12.95 -20.71 -18.22
CA THR A 640 -14.06 -21.49 -17.66
C THR A 640 -13.96 -21.55 -16.14
N PHE A 641 -15.08 -21.49 -15.48
CA PHE A 641 -15.17 -21.56 -14.02
C PHE A 641 -16.35 -22.44 -13.57
N VAL A 642 -16.36 -22.80 -12.29
CA VAL A 642 -17.48 -23.48 -11.65
C VAL A 642 -17.86 -22.76 -10.37
N VAL A 643 -19.14 -22.78 -10.01
CA VAL A 643 -19.60 -22.32 -8.70
C VAL A 643 -19.14 -23.33 -7.65
N ALA A 644 -18.56 -22.82 -6.55
CA ALA A 644 -18.12 -23.65 -5.45
C ALA A 644 -19.07 -23.52 -4.24
N HIS A 645 -19.42 -24.64 -3.60
CA HIS A 645 -20.17 -24.64 -2.36
C HIS A 645 -19.19 -24.86 -1.19
N GLN A 646 -19.11 -23.84 -0.37
CA GLN A 646 -18.14 -23.73 0.72
C GLN A 646 -18.77 -24.13 2.04
N ARG A 647 -17.98 -24.75 2.90
CA ARG A 647 -18.37 -25.11 4.26
C ARG A 647 -17.26 -24.75 5.24
N LEU A 648 -17.53 -23.83 6.16
CA LEU A 648 -16.65 -23.49 7.27
C LEU A 648 -17.07 -24.28 8.51
N VAL A 649 -16.13 -25.00 9.12
CA VAL A 649 -16.34 -25.82 10.31
C VAL A 649 -15.78 -25.08 11.53
N HIS A 650 -16.56 -25.10 12.62
CA HIS A 650 -16.19 -24.47 13.88
C HIS A 650 -16.70 -25.28 15.07
N ASP A 651 -16.48 -26.61 15.04
CA ASP A 651 -16.73 -27.51 16.13
C ASP A 651 -15.51 -27.66 17.08
N PRO A 652 -15.64 -28.37 18.22
CA PRO A 652 -14.52 -28.55 19.14
C PRO A 652 -13.29 -29.27 18.55
N ALA A 653 -13.48 -30.13 17.54
CA ALA A 653 -12.39 -30.83 16.87
C ALA A 653 -11.73 -29.96 15.76
N HIS A 654 -12.49 -29.02 15.22
CA HIS A 654 -12.09 -28.15 14.14
C HIS A 654 -12.34 -26.66 14.50
N PRO A 655 -11.66 -26.12 15.52
CA PRO A 655 -11.97 -24.80 16.07
C PRO A 655 -11.38 -23.70 15.19
N SER A 656 -12.11 -23.28 14.16
CA SER A 656 -11.74 -22.14 13.33
C SER A 656 -11.63 -20.88 14.17
N HIS A 657 -10.54 -20.13 14.03
CA HIS A 657 -10.24 -18.95 14.84
C HIS A 657 -9.30 -17.99 14.16
N VAL A 658 -9.29 -16.75 14.63
CA VAL A 658 -8.21 -15.78 14.37
C VAL A 658 -7.33 -15.64 15.62
N VAL A 659 -6.06 -15.34 15.40
CA VAL A 659 -5.10 -15.06 16.48
C VAL A 659 -4.74 -13.59 16.42
N LEU A 660 -5.07 -12.85 17.47
CA LEU A 660 -4.77 -11.43 17.58
C LEU A 660 -3.64 -11.21 18.59
N PRO A 661 -2.58 -10.44 18.21
CA PRO A 661 -1.46 -10.09 19.08
C PRO A 661 -1.87 -8.98 20.06
N VAL A 662 -2.43 -9.34 21.19
CA VAL A 662 -2.95 -8.39 22.18
C VAL A 662 -1.82 -7.83 23.04
N ILE A 663 -1.82 -6.53 23.24
CA ILE A 663 -0.93 -5.82 24.17
C ILE A 663 -1.68 -5.58 25.47
N PRO A 664 -1.18 -6.03 26.62
CA PRO A 664 -1.75 -5.67 27.93
C PRO A 664 -1.71 -4.15 28.16
N ARG A 665 -2.83 -3.60 28.57
CA ARG A 665 -2.98 -2.16 28.90
C ARG A 665 -3.22 -1.96 30.38
#